data_4be2e4036f7e8b6df26080f6600725b6
#
_entry.id   4be2e4036f7e8b6df26080f6600725b6
#
_cell.length_a   1.000
_cell.length_b   1.000
_cell.length_c   1.000
_cell.angle_alpha   90.00
_cell.angle_beta   90.00
_cell.angle_gamma   90.00
#
_symmetry.space_group_name_H-M   'P 1'
#
loop_
_entity.id
_entity.type
_entity.pdbx_description
1 polymer ?
#
loop_
_entity_poly.entity_id
_entity_poly.type
_entity_poly.pdbx_seq_one_letter_code
_entity_poly.pdbx_strand_id
1 'polypeptide(L)'
;MPKSIRLFLYVTLLLSTFLFFSACDEEDDPSAMGPERLEISFARLGGQSILDMNTVEGEGNLNMRFSSPVEVISDDLFQVYADGVLLEDTESWNSKNERVMIELQEDWRDDQTYTLQSSSPLTSPGVEPLEPFSLSFSIAPQPLSIVRLVSDTVAFAIDGEALNDNIPLAGPFTLTFSHALSISPEALGDQIDLQGPSAVDFTVVAQSDSVFQMQFPEPLADFTTYELSVSSNLGEEVGRAFNGLELAFYTGASAEPDFPLLSDEALMTKVQEQTFNYFWEFGHPNAGMARERNTSLNTVTSGGSGFGLMAMIVGVERGFITLGEAIGRWQKVVGFLENADRFHGVWAHWMNGETGAVLPFSALDNGGDLVETAFLVQGLLTVREYLQQEAPGETALINRITALWEGVEWDWYTKGENEALYWHWSPEHEFEIDLRISGHNETQIVYILAAASPTHPIEPSVYHSGYAQGGAMVNGNTFYGIPLPLGNSDFGGPLFFSHYSYLGLDPRNLEDDYANYWTQNVNHSRINHQYCVSNPRRYFGYSEQCWGLTASDSYNGYTAHSPTNDRGVITPTAALSSIVYTPEESLAALHHFYYDLGDRLWGEYGFYDAFHPGENWVADSYLAIDQGPIICMMENYRTGLLWDLFMEAPEVQQGLDELDFSY
;
A
#
# COMPACT_ATOMS: atom_id res chain seq x y z
N MET A 1 -36.06 -4.92 4.87
CA MET A 1 -36.85 -5.81 3.99
C MET A 1 -35.91 -6.45 3.00
N PRO A 2 -35.73 -7.76 3.01
CA PRO A 2 -34.80 -8.43 2.11
C PRO A 2 -35.48 -8.82 0.81
N LYS A 3 -34.79 -8.64 -0.31
CA LYS A 3 -35.18 -9.26 -1.58
C LYS A 3 -34.16 -10.31 -1.99
N SER A 4 -34.64 -11.52 -2.03
CA SER A 4 -34.02 -12.75 -2.42
C SER A 4 -33.53 -12.77 -3.87
N ILE A 5 -32.32 -13.30 -4.09
CA ILE A 5 -31.74 -13.66 -5.39
C ILE A 5 -32.15 -15.09 -5.70
N ARG A 6 -32.82 -15.30 -6.82
CA ARG A 6 -33.08 -16.63 -7.39
C ARG A 6 -31.99 -17.03 -8.36
N LEU A 7 -31.35 -18.14 -8.03
CA LEU A 7 -30.43 -18.90 -8.89
C LEU A 7 -31.26 -19.74 -9.88
N PHE A 8 -31.03 -19.59 -11.18
CA PHE A 8 -31.59 -20.47 -12.20
C PHE A 8 -30.48 -21.34 -12.80
N LEU A 9 -30.55 -22.63 -12.47
CA LEU A 9 -29.78 -23.69 -13.11
C LEU A 9 -30.60 -24.18 -14.32
N TYR A 10 -30.04 -24.11 -15.54
CA TYR A 10 -30.56 -24.83 -16.69
C TYR A 10 -29.72 -26.08 -16.94
N VAL A 11 -30.32 -27.24 -16.67
CA VAL A 11 -29.85 -28.55 -17.15
C VAL A 11 -30.63 -28.86 -18.40
N THR A 12 -29.95 -28.92 -19.56
CA THR A 12 -30.52 -29.45 -20.79
C THR A 12 -30.11 -30.89 -20.96
N LEU A 13 -31.07 -31.76 -20.78
CA LEU A 13 -30.99 -33.19 -21.08
C LEU A 13 -31.41 -33.41 -22.53
N LEU A 14 -30.49 -33.85 -23.41
CA LEU A 14 -30.82 -34.31 -24.76
C LEU A 14 -30.97 -35.83 -24.76
N LEU A 15 -32.20 -36.27 -24.83
CA LEU A 15 -32.58 -37.65 -25.19
C LEU A 15 -32.45 -37.80 -26.72
N SER A 16 -31.52 -38.63 -27.16
CA SER A 16 -31.52 -39.12 -28.58
C SER A 16 -32.36 -40.38 -28.70
N THR A 17 -33.47 -40.25 -29.39
CA THR A 17 -34.33 -41.36 -29.82
C THR A 17 -33.67 -42.14 -30.96
N PHE A 18 -33.43 -43.43 -30.75
CA PHE A 18 -33.11 -44.39 -31.79
C PHE A 18 -34.38 -44.71 -32.62
N LEU A 19 -34.33 -44.42 -33.90
CA LEU A 19 -35.26 -44.93 -34.89
C LEU A 19 -34.56 -46.07 -35.63
N PHE A 20 -35.04 -47.28 -35.43
CA PHE A 20 -34.75 -48.44 -36.27
C PHE A 20 -35.51 -48.30 -37.60
N PHE A 21 -34.79 -48.18 -38.68
CA PHE A 21 -35.32 -48.53 -40.01
C PHE A 21 -34.75 -49.88 -40.40
N SER A 22 -35.67 -50.86 -40.56
CA SER A 22 -35.41 -52.09 -41.19
C SER A 22 -35.48 -51.82 -42.72
N ALA A 23 -34.42 -52.06 -43.45
CA ALA A 23 -34.39 -52.07 -44.88
C ALA A 23 -33.83 -53.43 -45.38
N CYS A 24 -34.46 -53.95 -46.34
CA CYS A 24 -34.28 -55.24 -46.91
C CYS A 24 -32.89 -55.53 -47.46
N ASP A 25 -32.56 -56.83 -47.43
CA ASP A 25 -31.43 -57.43 -48.10
C ASP A 25 -31.53 -57.18 -49.60
N GLU A 26 -30.52 -56.54 -50.17
CA GLU A 26 -30.06 -56.82 -51.57
C GLU A 26 -28.66 -57.48 -51.39
N GLU A 27 -28.57 -58.70 -51.91
CA GLU A 27 -27.29 -59.42 -52.01
C GLU A 27 -26.40 -58.65 -53.03
N ASP A 28 -25.46 -57.84 -52.44
CA ASP A 28 -24.36 -57.33 -53.28
C ASP A 28 -23.29 -58.42 -53.42
N ASP A 29 -23.06 -58.73 -54.73
CA ASP A 29 -22.06 -59.61 -55.23
C ASP A 29 -20.63 -59.21 -54.75
N PRO A 30 -19.92 -60.09 -54.03
CA PRO A 30 -18.58 -59.74 -53.48
C PRO A 30 -17.43 -59.75 -54.50
N SER A 31 -17.75 -59.73 -55.78
CA SER A 31 -16.80 -59.83 -56.88
C SER A 31 -16.45 -58.53 -57.61
N ALA A 32 -16.93 -57.35 -57.10
CA ALA A 32 -16.72 -56.04 -57.74
C ALA A 32 -15.88 -55.02 -56.92
N MET A 33 -15.17 -55.45 -55.93
CA MET A 33 -14.12 -54.58 -55.37
C MET A 33 -12.85 -54.69 -56.29
N GLY A 34 -12.51 -53.58 -56.95
CA GLY A 34 -11.20 -53.43 -57.58
C GLY A 34 -10.09 -53.66 -56.50
N PRO A 35 -8.84 -53.90 -56.93
CA PRO A 35 -7.76 -54.13 -55.99
C PRO A 35 -7.72 -52.98 -54.98
N GLU A 36 -7.68 -53.31 -53.64
CA GLU A 36 -7.49 -52.30 -52.61
C GLU A 36 -6.26 -51.49 -52.92
N ARG A 37 -6.36 -50.17 -52.89
CA ARG A 37 -5.23 -49.27 -53.13
C ARG A 37 -4.58 -48.87 -51.82
N LEU A 38 -3.26 -48.77 -51.77
CA LEU A 38 -2.55 -48.22 -50.64
C LEU A 38 -2.81 -46.72 -50.54
N GLU A 39 -3.28 -46.27 -49.38
CA GLU A 39 -3.69 -44.90 -49.12
C GLU A 39 -3.05 -44.38 -47.80
N ILE A 40 -2.79 -43.07 -47.73
CA ILE A 40 -2.44 -42.41 -46.49
C ILE A 40 -3.71 -42.24 -45.67
N SER A 41 -3.84 -42.97 -44.57
CA SER A 41 -4.99 -42.87 -43.66
C SER A 41 -4.93 -41.58 -42.82
N PHE A 42 -3.75 -41.11 -42.45
CA PHE A 42 -3.48 -39.80 -41.91
C PHE A 42 -1.99 -39.43 -42.07
N ALA A 43 -1.75 -38.11 -42.11
CA ALA A 43 -0.44 -37.50 -41.91
C ALA A 43 -0.62 -36.30 -40.95
N ARG A 44 0.05 -36.27 -39.82
CA ARG A 44 -0.18 -35.29 -38.76
C ARG A 44 1.12 -34.80 -38.12
N LEU A 45 1.15 -33.48 -37.86
CA LEU A 45 2.14 -32.81 -37.02
C LEU A 45 1.40 -32.18 -35.85
N GLY A 46 1.89 -32.36 -34.62
CA GLY A 46 1.26 -31.81 -33.42
C GLY A 46 -0.21 -32.26 -33.21
N GLY A 47 -0.60 -33.43 -33.82
CA GLY A 47 -1.98 -33.91 -33.82
C GLY A 47 -2.87 -33.33 -34.92
N GLN A 48 -2.44 -32.31 -35.65
CA GLN A 48 -3.17 -31.69 -36.77
C GLN A 48 -2.84 -32.35 -38.11
N SER A 49 -3.83 -32.46 -39.00
CA SER A 49 -3.71 -33.13 -40.29
C SER A 49 -3.04 -32.21 -41.32
N ILE A 50 -1.90 -32.62 -41.87
CA ILE A 50 -1.28 -31.94 -43.03
C ILE A 50 -1.87 -32.35 -44.37
N LEU A 51 -2.82 -33.30 -44.40
CA LEU A 51 -3.57 -33.67 -45.57
C LEU A 51 -4.71 -32.68 -45.85
N ASP A 52 -5.29 -32.13 -44.78
CA ASP A 52 -6.51 -31.34 -44.85
C ASP A 52 -6.23 -29.83 -44.59
N MET A 53 -5.06 -29.50 -44.04
CA MET A 53 -4.69 -28.15 -43.62
C MET A 53 -3.36 -27.73 -44.25
N ASN A 54 -3.33 -26.52 -44.81
CA ASN A 54 -2.10 -25.94 -45.36
C ASN A 54 -1.22 -25.32 -44.29
N THR A 55 -1.76 -25.06 -43.09
CA THR A 55 -1.05 -24.49 -41.97
C THR A 55 -1.37 -25.29 -40.71
N VAL A 56 -0.36 -25.70 -39.98
CA VAL A 56 -0.45 -26.53 -38.75
C VAL A 56 0.44 -25.96 -37.63
N GLU A 57 0.17 -26.34 -36.41
CA GLU A 57 1.07 -26.03 -35.28
C GLU A 57 2.34 -26.87 -35.38
N GLY A 58 3.50 -26.25 -35.12
CA GLY A 58 4.82 -26.82 -35.34
C GLY A 58 5.39 -27.62 -34.18
N GLU A 59 4.58 -28.38 -33.45
CA GLU A 59 5.04 -29.13 -32.30
C GLU A 59 5.12 -30.64 -32.54
N GLY A 60 6.22 -31.28 -32.11
CA GLY A 60 6.41 -32.70 -32.10
C GLY A 60 6.83 -33.31 -33.45
N ASN A 61 6.74 -34.64 -33.56
CA ASN A 61 7.14 -35.39 -34.74
C ASN A 61 6.02 -35.52 -35.77
N LEU A 62 6.40 -35.59 -37.02
CA LEU A 62 5.44 -35.89 -38.12
C LEU A 62 5.09 -37.37 -38.10
N ASN A 63 3.79 -37.68 -38.02
CA ASN A 63 3.29 -39.04 -37.94
C ASN A 63 2.41 -39.35 -39.12
N MET A 64 2.69 -40.44 -39.83
CA MET A 64 1.81 -40.95 -40.90
C MET A 64 1.32 -42.36 -40.62
N ARG A 65 0.15 -42.69 -41.13
CA ARG A 65 -0.39 -44.04 -41.14
C ARG A 65 -0.95 -44.37 -42.53
N PHE A 66 -0.74 -45.61 -42.91
CA PHE A 66 -1.21 -46.16 -44.18
C PHE A 66 -2.36 -47.15 -43.98
N SER A 67 -3.13 -47.38 -45.02
CA SER A 67 -4.28 -48.30 -44.99
C SER A 67 -3.83 -49.78 -44.92
N SER A 68 -2.60 -50.09 -45.35
CA SER A 68 -1.98 -51.38 -45.28
C SER A 68 -0.47 -51.29 -44.97
N PRO A 69 0.19 -52.39 -44.52
CA PRO A 69 1.62 -52.42 -44.23
C PRO A 69 2.48 -52.04 -45.45
N VAL A 70 3.39 -51.09 -45.29
CA VAL A 70 4.33 -50.67 -46.33
C VAL A 70 5.58 -51.55 -46.37
N GLU A 71 6.07 -51.89 -47.57
CA GLU A 71 7.38 -52.53 -47.71
C GLU A 71 8.50 -51.51 -47.51
N VAL A 72 9.16 -51.55 -46.35
CA VAL A 72 10.29 -50.66 -46.03
C VAL A 72 11.54 -51.18 -46.72
N ILE A 73 11.90 -50.54 -47.83
CA ILE A 73 13.00 -50.93 -48.70
C ILE A 73 14.28 -50.11 -48.47
N SER A 74 14.16 -49.00 -47.73
CA SER A 74 15.28 -48.12 -47.32
C SER A 74 14.90 -47.39 -46.04
N ASP A 75 15.90 -46.80 -45.35
CA ASP A 75 15.69 -45.95 -44.18
C ASP A 75 15.30 -44.51 -44.53
N ASP A 76 15.25 -44.14 -45.83
CA ASP A 76 14.95 -42.81 -46.36
C ASP A 76 13.79 -42.90 -47.42
N LEU A 77 12.63 -43.38 -47.02
CA LEU A 77 11.46 -43.45 -47.92
C LEU A 77 10.81 -42.10 -48.14
N PHE A 78 10.97 -41.19 -47.17
CA PHE A 78 10.43 -39.85 -47.19
C PHE A 78 11.57 -38.82 -47.16
N GLN A 79 11.24 -37.64 -47.63
CA GLN A 79 12.13 -36.47 -47.59
C GLN A 79 11.35 -35.26 -47.17
N VAL A 80 11.86 -34.53 -46.19
CA VAL A 80 11.28 -33.28 -45.73
C VAL A 80 12.17 -32.11 -46.19
N TYR A 81 11.56 -31.17 -46.85
CA TYR A 81 12.23 -29.95 -47.32
C TYR A 81 11.67 -28.74 -46.57
N ALA A 82 12.52 -27.79 -46.25
CA ALA A 82 12.16 -26.44 -45.80
C ALA A 82 12.59 -25.45 -46.88
N ASP A 83 11.67 -24.71 -47.47
CA ASP A 83 11.88 -23.77 -48.59
C ASP A 83 12.77 -24.33 -49.71
N GLY A 84 12.61 -25.62 -49.97
CA GLY A 84 13.31 -26.34 -51.05
C GLY A 84 14.70 -26.87 -50.61
N VAL A 85 15.13 -26.73 -49.38
CA VAL A 85 16.34 -27.32 -48.81
C VAL A 85 15.99 -28.61 -48.09
N LEU A 86 16.66 -29.71 -48.43
CA LEU A 86 16.46 -31.01 -47.79
C LEU A 86 16.96 -30.93 -46.33
N LEU A 87 16.11 -31.36 -45.41
CA LEU A 87 16.40 -31.44 -43.98
C LEU A 87 16.92 -32.84 -43.61
N GLU A 88 17.69 -32.93 -42.55
CA GLU A 88 18.07 -34.20 -41.91
C GLU A 88 16.96 -34.69 -41.02
N ASP A 89 16.50 -35.91 -41.24
CA ASP A 89 15.43 -36.55 -40.47
C ASP A 89 15.80 -37.99 -40.09
N THR A 90 14.94 -38.58 -39.24
CA THR A 90 15.01 -39.99 -38.88
C THR A 90 13.63 -40.63 -38.95
N GLU A 91 13.51 -41.70 -39.74
CA GLU A 91 12.30 -42.48 -39.88
C GLU A 91 12.23 -43.62 -38.84
N SER A 92 11.13 -43.73 -38.13
CA SER A 92 10.88 -44.84 -37.18
C SER A 92 9.54 -45.51 -37.50
N TRP A 93 9.60 -46.79 -37.87
CA TRP A 93 8.43 -47.57 -38.22
C TRP A 93 7.91 -48.42 -37.06
N ASN A 94 6.58 -48.55 -36.96
CA ASN A 94 6.02 -49.48 -36.00
C ASN A 94 6.22 -50.95 -36.46
N SER A 95 6.01 -51.91 -35.54
CA SER A 95 6.27 -53.35 -35.80
C SER A 95 5.44 -53.97 -36.91
N LYS A 96 4.43 -53.29 -37.42
CA LYS A 96 3.54 -53.71 -38.51
C LYS A 96 3.82 -52.96 -39.82
N ASN A 97 4.70 -51.98 -39.79
CA ASN A 97 5.01 -51.07 -40.91
C ASN A 97 3.73 -50.33 -41.46
N GLU A 98 2.75 -50.09 -40.59
CA GLU A 98 1.53 -49.32 -40.90
C GLU A 98 1.65 -47.87 -40.50
N ARG A 99 2.62 -47.53 -39.67
CA ARG A 99 2.89 -46.15 -39.15
C ARG A 99 4.36 -45.84 -39.21
N VAL A 100 4.66 -44.64 -39.67
CA VAL A 100 5.98 -44.03 -39.59
C VAL A 100 5.93 -42.76 -38.80
N MET A 101 6.93 -42.51 -37.99
CA MET A 101 7.25 -41.26 -37.32
C MET A 101 8.53 -40.69 -37.94
N ILE A 102 8.45 -39.47 -38.41
CA ILE A 102 9.56 -38.72 -38.97
C ILE A 102 9.93 -37.63 -37.96
N GLU A 103 11.15 -37.69 -37.48
CA GLU A 103 11.73 -36.76 -36.52
C GLU A 103 12.82 -35.97 -37.23
N LEU A 104 12.67 -34.63 -37.23
CA LEU A 104 13.69 -33.73 -37.74
C LEU A 104 14.80 -33.53 -36.69
N GLN A 105 16.00 -33.28 -37.13
CA GLN A 105 17.13 -32.91 -36.25
C GLN A 105 17.07 -31.42 -35.85
N GLU A 106 16.26 -30.63 -36.55
CA GLU A 106 15.98 -29.22 -36.27
C GLU A 106 14.54 -29.01 -35.89
N ASP A 107 14.27 -27.96 -35.10
CA ASP A 107 12.92 -27.58 -34.74
C ASP A 107 12.15 -27.03 -35.94
N TRP A 108 10.82 -27.27 -35.96
CA TRP A 108 9.92 -26.68 -36.95
C TRP A 108 9.89 -25.16 -36.79
N ARG A 109 10.03 -24.43 -37.92
CA ARG A 109 10.06 -22.97 -37.95
C ARG A 109 8.82 -22.42 -38.65
N ASP A 110 8.22 -21.40 -38.08
CA ASP A 110 7.00 -20.79 -38.57
C ASP A 110 7.21 -19.79 -39.73
N ASP A 111 8.44 -19.53 -40.10
CA ASP A 111 8.83 -18.68 -41.23
C ASP A 111 9.15 -19.50 -42.51
N GLN A 112 8.88 -20.81 -42.54
CA GLN A 112 9.23 -21.72 -43.63
C GLN A 112 8.01 -22.49 -44.15
N THR A 113 8.08 -22.83 -45.42
CA THR A 113 7.17 -23.79 -46.06
C THR A 113 7.83 -25.16 -46.15
N TYR A 114 7.18 -26.13 -45.55
CA TYR A 114 7.65 -27.51 -45.55
C TYR A 114 7.01 -28.32 -46.65
N THR A 115 7.76 -29.23 -47.23
CA THR A 115 7.28 -30.18 -48.20
C THR A 115 7.74 -31.57 -47.80
N LEU A 116 6.77 -32.45 -47.51
CA LEU A 116 6.98 -33.88 -47.33
C LEU A 116 6.72 -34.60 -48.64
N GLN A 117 7.66 -35.38 -49.10
CA GLN A 117 7.45 -36.17 -50.32
C GLN A 117 7.99 -37.59 -50.19
N SER A 118 7.42 -38.54 -50.91
CA SER A 118 8.00 -39.86 -51.13
C SER A 118 8.86 -39.89 -52.37
N SER A 119 10.05 -40.43 -52.26
CA SER A 119 11.03 -40.49 -53.35
C SER A 119 10.71 -41.56 -54.43
N SER A 120 9.83 -42.52 -54.11
CA SER A 120 9.44 -43.63 -54.94
C SER A 120 8.00 -44.08 -54.64
N PRO A 121 7.33 -44.87 -55.52
CA PRO A 121 6.03 -45.48 -55.19
C PRO A 121 6.18 -46.35 -53.92
N LEU A 122 5.21 -46.24 -53.01
CA LEU A 122 5.13 -47.08 -51.82
C LEU A 122 4.34 -48.34 -52.13
N THR A 123 4.93 -49.50 -51.81
CA THR A 123 4.35 -50.82 -52.14
C THR A 123 3.80 -51.51 -50.88
N SER A 124 2.79 -52.36 -51.09
CA SER A 124 2.24 -53.25 -50.03
C SER A 124 1.83 -54.56 -50.71
N PRO A 125 2.13 -55.75 -50.10
CA PRO A 125 1.81 -57.04 -50.72
C PRO A 125 0.30 -57.20 -50.98
N GLY A 126 -0.01 -57.41 -52.30
CA GLY A 126 -1.38 -57.67 -52.72
C GLY A 126 -2.30 -56.44 -52.84
N VAL A 127 -1.74 -55.24 -52.75
CA VAL A 127 -2.45 -53.95 -52.82
C VAL A 127 -1.84 -53.12 -53.95
N GLU A 128 -2.66 -52.32 -54.66
CA GLU A 128 -2.15 -51.38 -55.66
C GLU A 128 -1.24 -50.33 -55.01
N PRO A 129 -0.02 -50.04 -55.58
CA PRO A 129 0.95 -49.09 -55.02
C PRO A 129 0.34 -47.68 -54.86
N LEU A 130 0.84 -46.93 -53.84
CA LEU A 130 0.64 -45.50 -53.72
C LEU A 130 1.74 -44.80 -54.54
N GLU A 131 1.32 -44.05 -55.56
CA GLU A 131 2.22 -43.25 -56.39
C GLU A 131 2.97 -42.21 -55.54
N PRO A 132 4.17 -41.77 -55.99
CA PRO A 132 4.90 -40.71 -55.27
C PRO A 132 4.01 -39.50 -55.05
N PHE A 133 4.10 -38.96 -53.87
CA PHE A 133 3.30 -37.80 -53.46
C PHE A 133 4.16 -36.66 -52.88
N SER A 134 3.58 -35.46 -52.87
CA SER A 134 4.19 -34.28 -52.26
C SER A 134 3.11 -33.53 -51.48
N LEU A 135 3.33 -33.31 -50.21
CA LEU A 135 2.41 -32.59 -49.31
C LEU A 135 3.14 -31.33 -48.83
N SER A 136 2.60 -30.17 -49.11
CA SER A 136 3.16 -28.88 -48.65
C SER A 136 2.30 -28.30 -47.55
N PHE A 137 2.96 -27.85 -46.50
CA PHE A 137 2.35 -27.19 -45.35
C PHE A 137 3.26 -26.14 -44.79
N SER A 138 2.70 -25.18 -44.04
CA SER A 138 3.44 -24.20 -43.26
C SER A 138 3.13 -24.38 -41.77
N ILE A 139 3.98 -23.88 -40.95
CA ILE A 139 3.75 -23.78 -39.48
C ILE A 139 2.99 -22.48 -39.19
N ALA A 140 1.99 -22.54 -38.32
CA ALA A 140 1.27 -21.37 -37.89
C ALA A 140 2.24 -20.42 -37.17
N PRO A 141 2.22 -19.11 -37.46
CA PRO A 141 3.05 -18.14 -36.78
C PRO A 141 2.86 -18.22 -35.27
N GLN A 142 3.96 -18.47 -34.55
CA GLN A 142 3.93 -18.48 -33.10
C GLN A 142 3.67 -17.08 -32.58
N PRO A 143 2.91 -16.92 -31.48
CA PRO A 143 2.65 -15.62 -30.88
C PRO A 143 3.97 -14.93 -30.50
N LEU A 144 4.04 -13.63 -30.76
CA LEU A 144 5.09 -12.78 -30.25
C LEU A 144 4.90 -12.57 -28.76
N SER A 145 5.99 -12.58 -28.01
CA SER A 145 6.02 -12.19 -26.60
C SER A 145 7.27 -11.41 -26.28
N ILE A 146 7.22 -10.56 -25.26
CA ILE A 146 8.40 -10.01 -24.63
C ILE A 146 8.84 -11.04 -23.60
N VAL A 147 10.02 -11.64 -23.80
CA VAL A 147 10.54 -12.70 -22.92
C VAL A 147 11.41 -12.15 -21.80
N ARG A 148 11.89 -10.92 -21.98
CA ARG A 148 12.71 -10.24 -20.97
C ARG A 148 12.64 -8.74 -21.15
N LEU A 149 12.55 -8.04 -20.01
CA LEU A 149 12.74 -6.59 -19.90
C LEU A 149 13.72 -6.34 -18.75
N VAL A 150 14.75 -5.55 -18.98
CA VAL A 150 15.77 -5.24 -17.96
C VAL A 150 16.16 -3.77 -18.03
N SER A 151 16.42 -3.16 -16.87
CA SER A 151 17.13 -1.89 -16.74
C SER A 151 18.47 -2.16 -16.09
N ASP A 152 19.56 -1.94 -16.82
CA ASP A 152 20.91 -2.34 -16.43
C ASP A 152 20.97 -3.84 -16.03
N THR A 153 21.06 -4.13 -14.73
CA THR A 153 21.08 -5.51 -14.19
C THR A 153 19.75 -5.93 -13.56
N VAL A 154 18.81 -5.00 -13.40
CA VAL A 154 17.51 -5.24 -12.75
C VAL A 154 16.50 -5.75 -13.78
N ALA A 155 15.98 -6.95 -13.57
CA ALA A 155 14.93 -7.52 -14.42
C ALA A 155 13.55 -7.10 -13.92
N PHE A 156 12.67 -6.74 -14.86
CA PHE A 156 11.26 -6.50 -14.55
C PHE A 156 10.49 -7.81 -14.46
N ALA A 157 9.59 -7.90 -13.50
CA ALA A 157 8.59 -8.95 -13.40
C ALA A 157 7.46 -8.65 -14.41
N ILE A 158 7.63 -9.13 -15.64
CA ILE A 158 6.67 -8.91 -16.74
C ILE A 158 5.41 -9.78 -16.64
N ASP A 159 5.42 -10.78 -15.75
CA ASP A 159 4.29 -11.67 -15.43
C ASP A 159 3.36 -11.10 -14.35
N GLY A 160 3.75 -9.98 -13.72
CA GLY A 160 3.01 -9.35 -12.62
C GLY A 160 3.08 -10.10 -11.28
N GLU A 161 3.93 -11.13 -11.14
CA GLU A 161 4.06 -11.90 -9.90
C GLU A 161 4.81 -11.15 -8.80
N ALA A 162 5.67 -10.17 -9.14
CA ALA A 162 6.39 -9.33 -8.19
C ALA A 162 6.18 -7.84 -8.50
N LEU A 163 6.48 -6.96 -7.53
CA LEU A 163 6.58 -5.52 -7.78
C LEU A 163 7.86 -5.22 -8.55
N ASN A 164 7.76 -4.26 -9.47
CA ASN A 164 8.91 -3.66 -10.15
C ASN A 164 9.35 -2.44 -9.35
N ASP A 165 10.00 -2.67 -8.23
CA ASP A 165 10.46 -1.65 -7.29
C ASP A 165 11.96 -1.39 -7.44
N ASN A 166 12.42 -0.19 -7.03
CA ASN A 166 13.83 0.20 -7.08
C ASN A 166 14.46 0.10 -8.48
N ILE A 167 13.71 0.44 -9.53
CA ILE A 167 14.22 0.46 -10.90
C ILE A 167 15.27 1.59 -11.04
N PRO A 168 16.45 1.33 -11.63
CA PRO A 168 17.48 2.35 -11.84
C PRO A 168 16.99 3.55 -12.64
N LEU A 169 17.38 4.77 -12.23
CA LEU A 169 16.98 6.02 -12.87
C LEU A 169 17.62 6.20 -14.25
N ALA A 170 18.87 5.77 -14.40
CA ALA A 170 19.65 5.91 -15.62
C ALA A 170 19.94 4.53 -16.20
N GLY A 171 20.00 4.47 -17.50
CA GLY A 171 20.34 3.25 -18.22
C GLY A 171 19.24 2.89 -19.21
N PRO A 172 19.58 2.14 -20.28
CA PRO A 172 18.58 1.72 -21.23
C PRO A 172 17.67 0.64 -20.64
N PHE A 173 16.39 0.68 -21.00
CA PHE A 173 15.54 -0.50 -20.86
C PHE A 173 15.72 -1.39 -22.06
N THR A 174 16.14 -2.62 -21.83
CA THR A 174 16.40 -3.61 -22.88
C THR A 174 15.23 -4.58 -22.98
N LEU A 175 14.50 -4.53 -24.10
CA LEU A 175 13.40 -5.43 -24.42
C LEU A 175 13.97 -6.57 -25.29
N THR A 176 13.68 -7.81 -24.92
CA THR A 176 13.98 -9.00 -25.71
C THR A 176 12.67 -9.67 -26.11
N PHE A 177 12.46 -9.79 -27.42
CA PHE A 177 11.30 -10.46 -28.00
C PHE A 177 11.60 -11.93 -28.27
N SER A 178 10.56 -12.77 -28.27
CA SER A 178 10.66 -14.20 -28.59
C SER A 178 11.05 -14.48 -30.04
N HIS A 179 10.82 -13.52 -30.95
CA HIS A 179 11.09 -13.62 -32.39
C HIS A 179 11.70 -12.32 -32.91
N ALA A 180 12.36 -12.41 -34.07
CA ALA A 180 12.84 -11.26 -34.80
C ALA A 180 11.68 -10.35 -35.24
N LEU A 181 11.87 -9.04 -35.11
CA LEU A 181 10.90 -8.02 -35.54
C LEU A 181 11.32 -7.45 -36.92
N SER A 182 10.43 -7.48 -37.89
CA SER A 182 10.66 -6.94 -39.24
C SER A 182 10.23 -5.46 -39.35
N ILE A 183 10.46 -4.66 -38.30
CA ILE A 183 10.13 -3.24 -38.24
C ILE A 183 11.35 -2.40 -37.86
N SER A 184 11.31 -1.09 -38.15
CA SER A 184 12.37 -0.18 -37.72
C SER A 184 12.28 0.12 -36.23
N PRO A 185 13.40 0.52 -35.58
CA PRO A 185 13.36 0.96 -34.17
C PRO A 185 12.40 2.12 -33.92
N GLU A 186 12.25 3.05 -34.88
CA GLU A 186 11.33 4.17 -34.78
C GLU A 186 9.88 3.67 -34.76
N ALA A 187 9.53 2.73 -35.65
CA ALA A 187 8.19 2.13 -35.68
C ALA A 187 7.88 1.34 -34.40
N LEU A 188 8.87 0.67 -33.82
CA LEU A 188 8.72 0.05 -32.49
C LEU A 188 8.50 1.11 -31.42
N GLY A 189 9.23 2.23 -31.47
CA GLY A 189 9.06 3.35 -30.56
C GLY A 189 7.64 3.92 -30.55
N ASP A 190 6.99 4.00 -31.72
CA ASP A 190 5.60 4.43 -31.84
C ASP A 190 4.58 3.46 -31.22
N GLN A 191 4.97 2.21 -30.93
CA GLN A 191 4.15 1.20 -30.25
C GLN A 191 4.38 1.15 -28.75
N ILE A 192 5.35 1.94 -28.21
CA ILE A 192 5.70 1.98 -26.79
C ILE A 192 5.22 3.30 -26.21
N ASP A 193 4.54 3.23 -25.07
CA ASP A 193 4.17 4.39 -24.27
C ASP A 193 4.76 4.26 -22.87
N LEU A 194 5.35 5.34 -22.38
CA LEU A 194 5.92 5.44 -21.04
C LEU A 194 5.35 6.70 -20.37
N GLN A 195 4.46 6.49 -19.40
CA GLN A 195 3.78 7.53 -18.66
C GLN A 195 4.39 7.70 -17.27
N GLY A 196 4.52 8.94 -16.84
CA GLY A 196 4.95 9.36 -15.51
C GLY A 196 4.25 10.66 -15.12
N PRO A 197 4.66 11.33 -14.03
CA PRO A 197 4.12 12.63 -13.62
C PRO A 197 4.32 13.72 -14.70
N SER A 198 5.34 13.56 -15.54
CA SER A 198 5.61 14.39 -16.70
C SER A 198 5.90 13.52 -17.92
N ALA A 199 5.83 14.12 -19.11
CA ALA A 199 6.17 13.41 -20.35
C ALA A 199 7.63 12.93 -20.31
N VAL A 200 7.86 11.68 -20.71
CA VAL A 200 9.17 11.04 -20.75
C VAL A 200 9.62 10.87 -22.20
N ASP A 201 10.71 11.51 -22.57
CA ASP A 201 11.31 11.35 -23.88
C ASP A 201 12.22 10.11 -23.89
N PHE A 202 12.13 9.31 -24.94
CA PHE A 202 13.04 8.19 -25.18
C PHE A 202 13.25 7.93 -26.69
N THR A 203 14.28 7.19 -27.00
CA THR A 203 14.52 6.69 -28.35
C THR A 203 14.72 5.18 -28.30
N VAL A 204 14.33 4.48 -29.38
CA VAL A 204 14.55 3.02 -29.49
C VAL A 204 15.70 2.76 -30.44
N VAL A 205 16.61 1.85 -30.04
CA VAL A 205 17.79 1.43 -30.82
C VAL A 205 17.82 -0.09 -30.89
N ALA A 206 17.98 -0.67 -32.07
CA ALA A 206 18.13 -2.11 -32.23
C ALA A 206 19.54 -2.56 -31.82
N GLN A 207 19.62 -3.61 -31.00
CA GLN A 207 20.88 -4.35 -30.70
C GLN A 207 20.98 -5.60 -31.54
N SER A 208 19.86 -6.21 -31.88
CA SER A 208 19.71 -7.30 -32.84
C SER A 208 18.30 -7.21 -33.45
N ASP A 209 17.91 -8.20 -34.24
CA ASP A 209 16.56 -8.30 -34.81
C ASP A 209 15.44 -8.60 -33.77
N SER A 210 15.82 -9.09 -32.58
CA SER A 210 14.91 -9.42 -31.50
C SER A 210 15.20 -8.68 -30.19
N VAL A 211 16.25 -7.84 -30.12
CA VAL A 211 16.65 -7.10 -28.91
C VAL A 211 16.73 -5.61 -29.22
N PHE A 212 15.96 -4.85 -28.46
CA PHE A 212 15.86 -3.39 -28.60
C PHE A 212 16.10 -2.69 -27.27
N GLN A 213 16.66 -1.48 -27.33
CA GLN A 213 16.91 -0.65 -26.16
C GLN A 213 16.14 0.65 -26.26
N MET A 214 15.36 0.97 -25.22
CA MET A 214 14.87 2.32 -24.97
C MET A 214 15.97 3.10 -24.27
N GLN A 215 16.39 4.21 -24.86
CA GLN A 215 17.43 5.09 -24.34
C GLN A 215 16.80 6.40 -23.91
N PHE A 216 17.12 6.86 -22.72
CA PHE A 216 16.63 8.09 -22.14
C PHE A 216 17.68 9.20 -22.26
N PRO A 217 17.34 10.39 -22.80
CA PRO A 217 18.26 11.53 -22.86
C PRO A 217 18.59 12.09 -21.48
N GLU A 218 17.65 12.01 -20.53
CA GLU A 218 17.78 12.40 -19.13
C GLU A 218 17.36 11.22 -18.24
N PRO A 219 17.91 11.09 -17.03
CA PRO A 219 17.45 10.10 -16.06
C PRO A 219 15.96 10.24 -15.74
N LEU A 220 15.29 9.14 -15.42
CA LEU A 220 13.96 9.18 -14.83
C LEU A 220 14.01 9.84 -13.46
N ALA A 221 12.90 10.44 -13.03
CA ALA A 221 12.79 10.96 -11.67
C ALA A 221 12.88 9.81 -10.65
N ASP A 222 13.47 10.06 -9.51
CA ASP A 222 13.57 9.10 -8.40
C ASP A 222 12.24 8.92 -7.67
N PHE A 223 12.12 7.83 -6.93
CA PHE A 223 10.94 7.50 -6.11
C PHE A 223 9.61 7.84 -6.80
N THR A 224 9.53 7.48 -8.07
CA THR A 224 8.42 7.87 -8.97
C THR A 224 7.83 6.62 -9.62
N THR A 225 6.49 6.54 -9.63
CA THR A 225 5.76 5.51 -10.35
C THR A 225 5.61 5.89 -11.83
N TYR A 226 5.91 4.92 -12.68
CA TYR A 226 5.74 4.97 -14.13
C TYR A 226 4.92 3.80 -14.62
N GLU A 227 4.20 4.01 -15.73
CA GLU A 227 3.48 2.97 -16.46
C GLU A 227 4.12 2.78 -17.84
N LEU A 228 4.57 1.57 -18.14
CA LEU A 228 5.11 1.18 -19.42
C LEU A 228 4.12 0.29 -20.14
N SER A 229 3.78 0.65 -21.37
CA SER A 229 2.97 -0.21 -22.23
C SER A 229 3.62 -0.43 -23.61
N VAL A 230 3.40 -1.61 -24.16
CA VAL A 230 3.69 -1.94 -25.56
C VAL A 230 2.40 -2.39 -26.22
N SER A 231 1.97 -1.67 -27.24
CA SER A 231 0.69 -1.85 -27.91
C SER A 231 0.55 -3.24 -28.55
N SER A 232 -0.60 -3.87 -28.40
CA SER A 232 -0.95 -5.10 -29.11
C SER A 232 -0.97 -4.93 -30.64
N ASN A 233 -1.09 -3.70 -31.16
CA ASN A 233 -1.01 -3.39 -32.59
C ASN A 233 0.32 -3.76 -33.21
N LEU A 234 1.39 -3.86 -32.41
CA LEU A 234 2.68 -4.39 -32.85
C LEU A 234 2.54 -5.76 -33.54
N GLY A 235 1.60 -6.58 -33.05
CA GLY A 235 1.31 -7.88 -33.65
C GLY A 235 0.88 -7.81 -35.09
N GLU A 236 0.04 -6.83 -35.46
CA GLU A 236 -0.42 -6.62 -36.84
C GLU A 236 0.74 -6.18 -37.76
N GLU A 237 1.65 -5.34 -37.26
CA GLU A 237 2.80 -4.85 -38.01
C GLU A 237 3.83 -5.94 -38.32
N VAL A 238 4.01 -6.89 -37.39
CA VAL A 238 4.96 -7.98 -37.57
C VAL A 238 4.36 -9.30 -38.06
N GLY A 239 3.02 -9.33 -38.27
CA GLY A 239 2.30 -10.50 -38.76
C GLY A 239 2.20 -11.66 -37.77
N ARG A 240 2.27 -11.39 -36.46
CA ARG A 240 2.17 -12.37 -35.38
C ARG A 240 1.17 -11.90 -34.30
N ALA A 241 0.44 -12.82 -33.70
CA ALA A 241 -0.41 -12.46 -32.55
C ALA A 241 0.45 -11.93 -31.42
N PHE A 242 0.08 -10.78 -30.84
CA PHE A 242 0.75 -10.16 -29.69
C PHE A 242 -0.30 -9.56 -28.75
N ASN A 243 -0.25 -9.89 -27.48
CA ASN A 243 -1.23 -9.42 -26.51
C ASN A 243 -0.92 -8.03 -25.95
N GLY A 244 0.24 -7.45 -26.31
CA GLY A 244 0.76 -6.25 -25.66
C GLY A 244 1.47 -6.55 -24.36
N LEU A 245 1.99 -5.49 -23.75
CA LEU A 245 2.54 -5.49 -22.39
C LEU A 245 2.01 -4.25 -21.68
N GLU A 246 1.56 -4.40 -20.45
CA GLU A 246 1.25 -3.29 -19.54
C GLU A 246 1.89 -3.62 -18.19
N LEU A 247 2.72 -2.73 -17.67
CA LEU A 247 3.31 -2.88 -16.35
C LEU A 247 3.57 -1.52 -15.71
N ALA A 248 3.44 -1.46 -14.39
CA ALA A 248 3.90 -0.34 -13.59
C ALA A 248 5.23 -0.67 -12.93
N PHE A 249 6.04 0.36 -12.70
CA PHE A 249 7.29 0.24 -11.95
C PHE A 249 7.55 1.50 -11.13
N TYR A 250 8.34 1.35 -10.08
CA TYR A 250 8.75 2.40 -9.17
C TYR A 250 10.27 2.54 -9.20
N THR A 251 10.75 3.75 -9.44
CA THR A 251 12.19 4.04 -9.49
C THR A 251 12.81 4.07 -8.09
N GLY A 252 14.11 3.80 -8.02
CA GLY A 252 14.87 3.85 -6.77
C GLY A 252 15.38 5.25 -6.43
N ALA A 253 16.30 5.31 -5.46
CA ALA A 253 16.90 6.53 -4.96
C ALA A 253 17.81 7.21 -6.00
N SER A 254 17.88 8.55 -5.92
CA SER A 254 18.95 9.34 -6.52
C SER A 254 20.29 9.01 -5.86
N ALA A 255 21.38 9.28 -6.60
CA ALA A 255 22.73 9.13 -6.05
C ALA A 255 23.11 10.26 -5.08
N GLU A 256 22.44 11.39 -5.18
CA GLU A 256 22.70 12.59 -4.38
C GLU A 256 21.49 12.86 -3.47
N PRO A 257 21.68 13.19 -2.19
CA PRO A 257 20.60 13.56 -1.29
C PRO A 257 20.02 14.94 -1.66
N ASP A 258 18.71 15.14 -1.42
CA ASP A 258 18.01 16.39 -1.69
C ASP A 258 18.57 17.57 -0.88
N PHE A 259 18.99 17.30 0.35
CA PHE A 259 19.53 18.30 1.28
C PHE A 259 20.91 17.92 1.82
N PRO A 260 21.71 18.91 2.25
CA PRO A 260 23.00 18.66 2.89
C PRO A 260 22.88 17.77 4.11
N LEU A 261 23.79 16.81 4.23
CA LEU A 261 23.83 15.87 5.35
C LEU A 261 24.08 16.59 6.69
N LEU A 262 23.28 16.29 7.67
CA LEU A 262 23.35 16.73 9.06
C LEU A 262 23.62 15.54 9.99
N SER A 263 24.08 15.80 11.21
CA SER A 263 23.99 14.78 12.26
C SER A 263 22.54 14.57 12.68
N ASP A 264 22.20 13.40 13.23
CA ASP A 264 20.83 13.09 13.69
C ASP A 264 20.32 14.14 14.67
N GLU A 265 21.17 14.58 15.58
CA GLU A 265 20.84 15.64 16.55
C GLU A 265 20.51 16.99 15.87
N ALA A 266 21.28 17.37 14.86
CA ALA A 266 21.03 18.59 14.09
C ALA A 266 19.79 18.47 13.20
N LEU A 267 19.54 17.29 12.63
CA LEU A 267 18.37 17.02 11.81
C LEU A 267 17.10 17.04 12.68
N MET A 268 17.08 16.36 13.81
CA MET A 268 15.97 16.43 14.76
C MET A 268 15.67 17.86 15.21
N THR A 269 16.73 18.64 15.53
CA THR A 269 16.55 20.06 15.88
C THR A 269 15.91 20.84 14.75
N LYS A 270 16.34 20.62 13.52
CA LYS A 270 15.76 21.27 12.34
C LYS A 270 14.29 20.89 12.13
N VAL A 271 13.96 19.62 12.32
CA VAL A 271 12.55 19.16 12.23
C VAL A 271 11.71 19.80 13.33
N GLN A 272 12.19 19.79 14.57
CA GLN A 272 11.48 20.42 15.68
C GLN A 272 11.28 21.93 15.45
N GLU A 273 12.30 22.67 14.99
CA GLU A 273 12.20 24.10 14.71
C GLU A 273 11.18 24.40 13.59
N GLN A 274 11.23 23.64 12.50
CA GLN A 274 10.34 23.85 11.37
C GLN A 274 8.89 23.52 11.72
N THR A 275 8.67 22.40 12.43
CA THR A 275 7.35 21.98 12.92
C THR A 275 6.79 22.93 13.97
N PHE A 276 7.68 23.47 14.84
CA PHE A 276 7.33 24.48 15.83
C PHE A 276 6.69 25.74 15.21
N ASN A 277 7.16 26.16 14.02
CA ASN A 277 6.65 27.34 13.33
C ASN A 277 5.17 27.19 12.94
N TYR A 278 4.67 25.97 12.76
CA TYR A 278 3.23 25.75 12.56
C TYR A 278 2.41 26.24 13.77
N PHE A 279 2.85 25.98 14.98
CA PHE A 279 2.19 26.41 16.21
C PHE A 279 2.47 27.87 16.55
N TRP A 280 3.66 28.34 16.23
CA TRP A 280 4.14 29.68 16.61
C TRP A 280 3.78 30.75 15.61
N GLU A 281 4.20 30.61 14.35
CA GLU A 281 3.99 31.63 13.34
C GLU A 281 2.61 31.53 12.71
N PHE A 282 2.13 30.32 12.43
CA PHE A 282 0.84 30.08 11.83
C PHE A 282 -0.30 29.98 12.87
N GLY A 283 -0.03 29.89 14.14
CA GLY A 283 -1.02 29.95 15.22
C GLY A 283 -2.02 31.11 15.02
N HIS A 284 -3.28 30.90 15.46
CA HIS A 284 -4.33 31.89 15.23
C HIS A 284 -4.02 33.22 15.98
N PRO A 285 -4.03 34.38 15.30
CA PRO A 285 -3.54 35.64 15.85
C PRO A 285 -4.35 36.14 17.08
N ASN A 286 -5.66 35.87 17.11
CA ASN A 286 -6.51 36.27 18.24
C ASN A 286 -6.53 35.20 19.35
N ALA A 287 -6.81 33.94 19.03
CA ALA A 287 -6.85 32.88 20.02
C ALA A 287 -5.47 32.50 20.56
N GLY A 288 -4.42 32.62 19.77
CA GLY A 288 -3.09 32.09 20.09
C GLY A 288 -2.99 30.55 19.96
N MET A 289 -4.08 29.86 19.71
CA MET A 289 -4.24 28.43 19.58
C MET A 289 -3.78 27.93 18.18
N ALA A 290 -3.55 26.64 18.05
CA ALA A 290 -3.28 26.01 16.77
C ALA A 290 -4.51 26.04 15.86
N ARG A 291 -4.31 26.41 14.59
CA ARG A 291 -5.32 26.17 13.57
C ARG A 291 -5.38 24.68 13.26
N GLU A 292 -6.55 24.18 12.88
CA GLU A 292 -6.73 22.75 12.62
C GLU A 292 -5.81 22.26 11.50
N ARG A 293 -5.77 23.00 10.39
CA ARG A 293 -4.82 22.77 9.27
C ARG A 293 -4.42 24.07 8.60
N ASN A 294 -3.44 24.01 7.71
CA ASN A 294 -2.92 25.21 7.02
C ASN A 294 -3.95 25.93 6.14
N THR A 295 -5.05 25.28 5.76
CA THR A 295 -6.16 25.89 5.00
C THR A 295 -7.32 26.39 5.88
N SER A 296 -7.34 26.04 7.17
CA SER A 296 -8.39 26.38 8.13
C SER A 296 -8.13 27.74 8.80
N LEU A 297 -8.35 28.84 8.09
CA LEU A 297 -7.94 30.18 8.53
C LEU A 297 -8.46 30.60 9.89
N ASN A 298 -9.72 30.32 10.23
CA ASN A 298 -10.35 30.72 11.49
C ASN A 298 -10.75 29.53 12.40
N THR A 299 -10.57 28.31 11.94
CA THR A 299 -10.84 27.12 12.76
C THR A 299 -9.61 26.79 13.61
N VAL A 300 -9.78 26.84 14.93
CA VAL A 300 -8.79 26.36 15.90
C VAL A 300 -9.29 25.04 16.51
N THR A 301 -8.35 24.14 16.84
CA THR A 301 -8.64 22.81 17.39
C THR A 301 -8.19 22.72 18.84
N SER A 302 -8.95 22.04 19.69
CA SER A 302 -8.64 21.91 21.12
C SER A 302 -7.45 20.99 21.37
N GLY A 303 -7.49 19.75 20.91
CA GLY A 303 -6.43 18.77 21.16
C GLY A 303 -5.10 19.15 20.51
N GLY A 304 -5.12 19.52 19.23
CA GLY A 304 -3.92 20.00 18.54
C GLY A 304 -3.33 21.25 19.21
N SER A 305 -4.17 22.11 19.84
CA SER A 305 -3.65 23.23 20.63
C SER A 305 -3.01 22.79 21.94
N GLY A 306 -3.51 21.72 22.57
CA GLY A 306 -2.84 21.10 23.72
C GLY A 306 -1.43 20.63 23.35
N PHE A 307 -1.27 19.99 22.22
CA PHE A 307 0.05 19.63 21.68
C PHE A 307 0.90 20.85 21.36
N GLY A 308 0.29 21.89 20.79
CA GLY A 308 0.96 23.18 20.55
C GLY A 308 1.44 23.88 21.81
N LEU A 309 0.72 23.77 22.93
CA LEU A 309 1.16 24.28 24.23
C LEU A 309 2.45 23.59 24.70
N MET A 310 2.52 22.26 24.55
CA MET A 310 3.74 21.49 24.83
C MET A 310 4.87 21.81 23.84
N ALA A 311 4.54 21.99 22.55
CA ALA A 311 5.50 22.42 21.54
C ALA A 311 6.16 23.76 21.88
N MET A 312 5.42 24.69 22.52
CA MET A 312 5.99 25.97 22.95
C MET A 312 6.99 25.79 24.11
N ILE A 313 6.83 24.81 24.99
CA ILE A 313 7.84 24.45 25.99
C ILE A 313 9.11 23.99 25.29
N VAL A 314 8.98 23.08 24.32
CA VAL A 314 10.11 22.64 23.51
C VAL A 314 10.79 23.83 22.81
N GLY A 315 10.00 24.77 22.28
CA GLY A 315 10.51 26.00 21.64
C GLY A 315 11.37 26.86 22.59
N VAL A 316 11.00 26.95 23.86
CA VAL A 316 11.82 27.65 24.88
C VAL A 316 13.10 26.88 25.19
N GLU A 317 13.02 25.58 25.47
CA GLU A 317 14.17 24.75 25.81
C GLU A 317 15.19 24.61 24.69
N ARG A 318 14.72 24.62 23.44
CA ARG A 318 15.59 24.59 22.27
C ARG A 318 16.06 25.98 21.81
N GLY A 319 15.56 27.04 22.44
CA GLY A 319 15.97 28.41 22.15
C GLY A 319 15.35 28.99 20.86
N PHE A 320 14.25 28.42 20.37
CA PHE A 320 13.52 28.96 19.22
C PHE A 320 12.75 30.23 19.60
N ILE A 321 12.28 30.31 20.83
CA ILE A 321 11.65 31.49 21.45
C ILE A 321 12.15 31.68 22.87
N THR A 322 11.93 32.86 23.42
CA THR A 322 12.21 33.15 24.82
C THR A 322 11.05 32.73 25.74
N LEU A 323 11.34 32.44 27.02
CA LEU A 323 10.30 32.17 28.00
C LEU A 323 9.27 33.30 28.13
N GLY A 324 9.69 34.56 28.02
CA GLY A 324 8.77 35.70 28.05
C GLY A 324 7.77 35.73 26.88
N GLU A 325 8.21 35.35 25.69
CA GLU A 325 7.34 35.21 24.52
C GLU A 325 6.35 34.07 24.70
N ALA A 326 6.80 32.91 25.19
CA ALA A 326 5.95 31.78 25.50
C ALA A 326 4.87 32.14 26.53
N ILE A 327 5.25 32.78 27.67
CA ILE A 327 4.31 33.27 28.66
C ILE A 327 3.25 34.18 28.04
N GLY A 328 3.66 35.13 27.18
CA GLY A 328 2.72 36.01 26.49
C GLY A 328 1.72 35.24 25.61
N ARG A 329 2.16 34.17 24.95
CA ARG A 329 1.29 33.32 24.14
C ARG A 329 0.38 32.46 25.01
N TRP A 330 0.87 31.83 26.09
CA TRP A 330 0.06 31.06 27.03
C TRP A 330 -1.00 31.92 27.71
N GLN A 331 -0.69 33.17 28.12
CA GLN A 331 -1.66 34.13 28.66
C GLN A 331 -2.79 34.40 27.66
N LYS A 332 -2.45 34.55 26.36
CA LYS A 332 -3.43 34.75 25.30
C LYS A 332 -4.34 33.52 25.12
N VAL A 333 -3.75 32.32 25.03
CA VAL A 333 -4.51 31.06 24.89
C VAL A 333 -5.46 30.86 26.07
N VAL A 334 -4.95 31.00 27.31
CA VAL A 334 -5.77 30.86 28.52
C VAL A 334 -6.89 31.89 28.54
N GLY A 335 -6.61 33.16 28.18
CA GLY A 335 -7.63 34.20 28.10
C GLY A 335 -8.70 33.94 27.02
N PHE A 336 -8.36 33.30 25.93
CA PHE A 336 -9.33 32.86 24.93
C PHE A 336 -10.19 31.70 25.44
N LEU A 337 -9.58 30.67 26.04
CA LEU A 337 -10.27 29.49 26.56
C LEU A 337 -11.26 29.82 27.70
N GLU A 338 -10.99 30.83 28.52
CA GLU A 338 -11.91 31.32 29.58
C GLU A 338 -13.20 31.89 29.00
N ASN A 339 -13.19 32.36 27.76
CA ASN A 339 -14.33 33.02 27.11
C ASN A 339 -14.93 32.21 25.96
N ALA A 340 -14.32 31.10 25.56
CA ALA A 340 -14.82 30.19 24.52
C ALA A 340 -16.02 29.39 25.04
N ASP A 341 -16.85 28.91 24.12
CA ASP A 341 -17.95 28.02 24.43
C ASP A 341 -17.51 26.79 25.17
N ARG A 342 -18.16 26.48 26.28
CA ARG A 342 -17.90 25.26 27.08
C ARG A 342 -19.22 24.55 27.38
N PHE A 343 -19.18 23.25 27.35
CA PHE A 343 -20.31 22.35 27.51
C PHE A 343 -20.05 21.42 28.70
N HIS A 344 -20.59 21.77 29.87
CA HIS A 344 -20.20 21.14 31.13
C HIS A 344 -18.67 21.18 31.33
N GLY A 345 -18.10 22.36 31.11
CA GLY A 345 -16.67 22.58 31.26
C GLY A 345 -15.77 22.08 30.09
N VAL A 346 -16.33 21.33 29.16
CA VAL A 346 -15.63 20.72 28.01
C VAL A 346 -15.66 21.65 26.80
N TRP A 347 -14.53 21.81 26.09
CA TRP A 347 -14.46 22.59 24.85
C TRP A 347 -14.86 21.73 23.63
N ALA A 348 -15.26 22.43 22.58
CA ALA A 348 -15.58 21.78 21.32
C ALA A 348 -14.32 21.27 20.61
N HIS A 349 -14.46 20.28 19.75
CA HIS A 349 -13.41 19.81 18.84
C HIS A 349 -12.80 20.99 18.06
N TRP A 350 -13.68 21.76 17.40
CA TRP A 350 -13.33 22.96 16.66
C TRP A 350 -14.02 24.19 17.21
N MET A 351 -13.28 25.28 17.27
CA MET A 351 -13.78 26.58 17.68
C MET A 351 -13.41 27.65 16.66
N ASN A 352 -14.22 28.69 16.55
CA ASN A 352 -13.89 29.88 15.79
C ASN A 352 -12.85 30.70 16.57
N GLY A 353 -11.64 30.83 16.03
CA GLY A 353 -10.51 31.50 16.68
C GLY A 353 -10.70 32.99 16.96
N GLU A 354 -11.69 33.67 16.30
CA GLU A 354 -12.02 35.08 16.58
C GLU A 354 -12.98 35.22 17.75
N THR A 355 -13.94 34.29 17.88
CA THR A 355 -15.07 34.44 18.80
C THR A 355 -15.10 33.45 19.94
N GLY A 356 -14.43 32.31 19.82
CA GLY A 356 -14.53 31.18 20.77
C GLY A 356 -15.78 30.33 20.59
N ALA A 357 -16.65 30.65 19.63
CA ALA A 357 -17.87 29.89 19.36
C ALA A 357 -17.54 28.50 18.77
N VAL A 358 -18.33 27.49 19.15
CA VAL A 358 -18.23 26.15 18.57
C VAL A 358 -18.41 26.18 17.05
N LEU A 359 -17.56 25.45 16.35
CA LEU A 359 -17.71 25.09 14.93
C LEU A 359 -18.01 23.60 14.86
N PRO A 360 -19.20 23.22 14.32
CA PRO A 360 -19.59 21.81 14.29
C PRO A 360 -18.60 20.95 13.50
N PHE A 361 -18.08 19.89 14.10
CA PHE A 361 -17.29 18.87 13.42
C PHE A 361 -18.17 18.00 12.49
N SER A 362 -19.41 17.73 12.96
CA SER A 362 -20.46 17.10 12.16
C SER A 362 -21.83 17.64 12.59
N ALA A 363 -22.91 17.18 11.95
CA ALA A 363 -24.26 17.64 12.25
C ALA A 363 -24.70 17.36 13.70
N LEU A 364 -24.21 16.29 14.32
CA LEU A 364 -24.49 15.92 15.71
C LEU A 364 -23.36 16.32 16.66
N ASP A 365 -22.18 16.63 16.13
CA ASP A 365 -20.99 17.04 16.88
C ASP A 365 -20.84 18.55 16.84
N ASN A 366 -21.70 19.22 17.61
CA ASN A 366 -21.79 20.68 17.72
C ASN A 366 -21.71 21.15 19.17
N GLY A 367 -21.02 20.41 20.03
CA GLY A 367 -20.89 20.67 21.44
C GLY A 367 -19.50 20.37 21.99
N GLY A 368 -19.45 19.81 23.20
CA GLY A 368 -18.20 19.46 23.86
C GLY A 368 -17.63 18.13 23.38
N ASP A 369 -16.32 18.11 23.11
CA ASP A 369 -15.53 16.92 22.82
C ASP A 369 -14.61 16.63 24.02
N LEU A 370 -14.91 15.54 24.75
CA LEU A 370 -14.20 15.20 25.98
C LEU A 370 -12.76 14.76 25.71
N VAL A 371 -12.53 14.09 24.58
CA VAL A 371 -11.21 13.55 24.22
C VAL A 371 -10.27 14.68 23.81
N GLU A 372 -10.71 15.53 22.89
CA GLU A 372 -9.95 16.72 22.49
C GLU A 372 -9.69 17.66 23.68
N THR A 373 -10.66 17.79 24.61
CA THR A 373 -10.48 18.53 25.85
C THR A 373 -9.42 17.89 26.74
N ALA A 374 -9.33 16.57 26.81
CA ALA A 374 -8.32 15.90 27.60
C ALA A 374 -6.89 16.17 27.04
N PHE A 375 -6.73 16.19 25.74
CA PHE A 375 -5.45 16.57 25.10
C PHE A 375 -5.12 18.05 25.37
N LEU A 376 -6.10 18.93 25.32
CA LEU A 376 -5.90 20.34 25.70
C LEU A 376 -5.45 20.48 27.15
N VAL A 377 -6.12 19.78 28.07
CA VAL A 377 -5.80 19.78 29.50
C VAL A 377 -4.40 19.18 29.77
N GLN A 378 -4.03 18.12 29.05
CA GLN A 378 -2.67 17.57 29.10
C GLN A 378 -1.62 18.67 28.81
N GLY A 379 -1.81 19.44 27.74
CA GLY A 379 -0.94 20.57 27.42
C GLY A 379 -0.97 21.68 28.48
N LEU A 380 -2.15 22.04 28.99
CA LEU A 380 -2.31 23.06 30.03
C LEU A 380 -1.58 22.68 31.33
N LEU A 381 -1.74 21.44 31.80
CA LEU A 381 -1.07 20.96 33.01
C LEU A 381 0.45 20.91 32.83
N THR A 382 0.94 20.47 31.66
CA THR A 382 2.38 20.49 31.36
C THR A 382 2.94 21.91 31.39
N VAL A 383 2.24 22.90 30.84
CA VAL A 383 2.62 24.33 30.92
C VAL A 383 2.59 24.81 32.35
N ARG A 384 1.60 24.42 33.15
CA ARG A 384 1.53 24.81 34.56
C ARG A 384 2.74 24.32 35.34
N GLU A 385 3.12 23.06 35.20
CA GLU A 385 4.29 22.50 35.87
C GLU A 385 5.58 23.19 35.40
N TYR A 386 5.71 23.43 34.10
CA TYR A 386 6.84 24.20 33.59
C TYR A 386 6.94 25.61 34.17
N LEU A 387 5.81 26.32 34.29
CA LEU A 387 5.76 27.65 34.91
C LEU A 387 6.12 27.60 36.40
N GLN A 388 5.70 26.57 37.14
CA GLN A 388 6.06 26.41 38.55
C GLN A 388 7.56 26.27 38.74
N GLN A 389 8.26 25.63 37.79
CA GLN A 389 9.71 25.46 37.84
C GLN A 389 10.44 26.71 37.33
N GLU A 390 10.15 27.18 36.13
CA GLU A 390 10.95 28.18 35.41
C GLU A 390 10.48 29.64 35.67
N ALA A 391 9.22 29.84 36.03
CA ALA A 391 8.63 31.14 36.26
C ALA A 391 7.61 31.13 37.43
N PRO A 392 7.99 30.74 38.66
CA PRO A 392 7.06 30.60 39.77
C PRO A 392 6.37 31.92 40.17
N GLY A 393 6.86 33.05 39.67
CA GLY A 393 6.24 34.37 39.84
C GLY A 393 4.94 34.55 39.02
N GLU A 394 4.68 33.74 38.01
CA GLU A 394 3.48 33.78 37.14
C GLU A 394 2.26 33.15 37.82
N THR A 395 2.09 33.36 39.12
CA THR A 395 1.03 32.78 39.96
C THR A 395 -0.37 33.02 39.38
N ALA A 396 -0.61 34.17 38.75
CA ALA A 396 -1.92 34.48 38.14
C ALA A 396 -2.23 33.55 36.97
N LEU A 397 -1.27 33.28 36.12
CA LEU A 397 -1.45 32.37 34.97
C LEU A 397 -1.58 30.91 35.45
N ILE A 398 -0.75 30.48 36.38
CA ILE A 398 -0.80 29.16 37.04
C ILE A 398 -2.21 28.91 37.61
N ASN A 399 -2.75 29.85 38.39
CA ASN A 399 -4.11 29.71 38.97
C ASN A 399 -5.20 29.69 37.93
N ARG A 400 -5.09 30.43 36.82
CA ARG A 400 -6.06 30.42 35.74
C ARG A 400 -6.06 29.07 34.99
N ILE A 401 -4.88 28.50 34.75
CA ILE A 401 -4.77 27.15 34.17
C ILE A 401 -5.44 26.13 35.07
N THR A 402 -5.14 26.19 36.37
CA THR A 402 -5.77 25.31 37.40
C THR A 402 -7.29 25.44 37.38
N ALA A 403 -7.84 26.67 37.33
CA ALA A 403 -9.30 26.88 37.29
C ALA A 403 -9.95 26.36 36.01
N LEU A 404 -9.26 26.41 34.86
CA LEU A 404 -9.76 25.81 33.60
C LEU A 404 -9.84 24.29 33.71
N TRP A 405 -8.82 23.65 34.24
CA TRP A 405 -8.76 22.22 34.50
C TRP A 405 -9.85 21.77 35.49
N GLU A 406 -9.92 22.40 36.67
CA GLU A 406 -10.90 22.09 37.71
C GLU A 406 -12.37 22.31 37.27
N GLY A 407 -12.56 23.12 36.25
CA GLY A 407 -13.90 23.44 35.71
C GLY A 407 -14.43 22.44 34.69
N VAL A 408 -13.72 21.33 34.40
CA VAL A 408 -14.21 20.26 33.51
C VAL A 408 -15.09 19.29 34.32
N GLU A 409 -16.35 19.13 33.94
CA GLU A 409 -17.31 18.24 34.61
C GLU A 409 -17.22 16.82 34.02
N TRP A 410 -16.15 16.09 34.32
CA TRP A 410 -15.88 14.74 33.77
C TRP A 410 -17.00 13.75 34.09
N ASP A 411 -17.56 13.80 35.32
CA ASP A 411 -18.62 12.94 35.77
C ASP A 411 -19.93 13.13 34.96
N TRP A 412 -20.18 14.35 34.42
CA TRP A 412 -21.30 14.58 33.50
C TRP A 412 -21.29 13.65 32.31
N TYR A 413 -20.10 13.40 31.74
CA TYR A 413 -19.92 12.59 30.54
C TYR A 413 -20.04 11.09 30.80
N THR A 414 -20.40 10.66 32.00
CA THR A 414 -20.86 9.29 32.30
C THR A 414 -22.34 9.07 31.98
N LYS A 415 -23.10 10.09 31.54
CA LYS A 415 -24.58 10.09 31.41
C LYS A 415 -25.32 9.79 32.72
N GLY A 416 -24.61 9.79 33.87
CA GLY A 416 -25.11 9.31 35.14
C GLY A 416 -25.28 7.79 35.25
N GLU A 417 -24.80 7.04 34.28
CA GLU A 417 -24.82 5.57 34.28
C GLU A 417 -23.62 4.99 35.01
N ASN A 418 -22.51 5.72 35.10
CA ASN A 418 -21.22 5.34 35.73
C ASN A 418 -20.64 4.01 35.17
N GLU A 419 -20.88 3.75 33.90
CA GLU A 419 -20.33 2.57 33.21
C GLU A 419 -19.16 2.90 32.31
N ALA A 420 -19.18 4.06 31.64
CA ALA A 420 -18.14 4.54 30.74
C ALA A 420 -18.22 6.07 30.61
N LEU A 421 -17.17 6.67 30.08
CA LEU A 421 -17.22 8.04 29.57
C LEU A 421 -17.70 8.04 28.12
N TYR A 422 -18.39 9.12 27.75
CA TYR A 422 -18.88 9.35 26.40
C TYR A 422 -18.12 10.50 25.75
N TRP A 423 -17.86 10.38 24.48
CA TRP A 423 -16.99 11.27 23.71
C TRP A 423 -17.56 12.69 23.60
N HIS A 424 -18.85 12.79 23.34
CA HIS A 424 -19.49 14.03 22.93
C HIS A 424 -20.81 14.30 23.67
N TRP A 425 -21.07 15.57 23.95
CA TRP A 425 -22.35 16.07 24.40
C TRP A 425 -22.62 17.46 23.82
N SER A 426 -23.89 17.73 23.45
CA SER A 426 -24.34 19.06 23.05
C SER A 426 -25.70 19.42 23.62
N PRO A 427 -26.02 20.74 23.77
CA PRO A 427 -27.36 21.17 24.26
C PRO A 427 -28.49 20.80 23.31
N GLU A 428 -28.24 20.64 22.02
CA GLU A 428 -29.23 20.38 20.98
C GLU A 428 -29.50 18.89 20.78
N HIS A 429 -28.47 18.05 20.95
CA HIS A 429 -28.51 16.63 20.65
C HIS A 429 -28.19 15.74 21.86
N GLU A 430 -27.87 16.37 23.00
CA GLU A 430 -27.47 15.64 24.21
C GLU A 430 -26.36 14.58 23.87
N PHE A 431 -26.56 13.35 24.25
CA PHE A 431 -25.68 12.24 23.95
C PHE A 431 -26.10 11.42 22.71
N GLU A 432 -26.74 12.01 21.71
CA GLU A 432 -27.32 11.29 20.57
C GLU A 432 -26.27 10.52 19.76
N ILE A 433 -25.01 10.99 19.68
CA ILE A 433 -23.89 10.25 19.05
C ILE A 433 -23.65 8.90 19.73
N ASP A 434 -23.88 8.82 21.04
CA ASP A 434 -23.77 7.61 21.88
C ASP A 434 -22.43 6.87 21.75
N LEU A 435 -21.34 7.61 21.50
CA LEU A 435 -20.01 7.07 21.33
C LEU A 435 -19.33 6.90 22.70
N ARG A 436 -19.23 5.67 23.17
CA ARG A 436 -18.47 5.32 24.37
C ARG A 436 -16.98 5.41 24.11
N ILE A 437 -16.24 5.99 25.04
CA ILE A 437 -14.78 5.94 25.08
C ILE A 437 -14.40 4.58 25.67
N SER A 438 -13.96 3.65 24.83
CA SER A 438 -13.73 2.28 25.26
C SER A 438 -12.71 1.53 24.42
N GLY A 439 -11.98 0.62 25.07
CA GLY A 439 -10.91 -0.15 24.46
C GLY A 439 -9.61 0.65 24.36
N HIS A 440 -8.50 -0.06 24.13
CA HIS A 440 -7.20 0.61 23.97
C HIS A 440 -7.15 1.41 22.66
N ASN A 441 -7.04 2.71 22.83
CA ASN A 441 -6.88 3.71 21.78
C ASN A 441 -6.20 4.97 22.38
N GLU A 442 -6.28 6.10 21.70
CA GLU A 442 -5.67 7.39 22.09
C GLU A 442 -6.17 7.97 23.42
N THR A 443 -7.28 7.42 23.98
CA THR A 443 -8.09 8.10 25.00
C THR A 443 -7.76 7.70 26.45
N GLN A 444 -6.68 6.99 26.72
CA GLN A 444 -6.30 6.60 28.09
C GLN A 444 -6.20 7.81 29.03
N ILE A 445 -5.63 8.90 28.54
CA ILE A 445 -5.47 10.15 29.31
C ILE A 445 -6.81 10.72 29.81
N VAL A 446 -7.92 10.49 29.07
CA VAL A 446 -9.25 10.96 29.46
C VAL A 446 -9.67 10.40 30.81
N TYR A 447 -9.49 9.09 30.99
CA TYR A 447 -9.87 8.40 32.23
C TYR A 447 -8.95 8.75 33.39
N ILE A 448 -7.66 8.92 33.13
CA ILE A 448 -6.69 9.34 34.17
C ILE A 448 -7.04 10.73 34.66
N LEU A 449 -7.28 11.70 33.78
CA LEU A 449 -7.69 13.04 34.13
C LEU A 449 -9.06 13.06 34.81
N ALA A 450 -10.00 12.26 34.33
CA ALA A 450 -11.33 12.19 34.95
C ALA A 450 -11.28 11.62 36.38
N ALA A 451 -10.46 10.61 36.65
CA ALA A 451 -10.24 10.09 38.01
C ALA A 451 -9.50 11.09 38.89
N ALA A 452 -8.59 11.87 38.31
CA ALA A 452 -7.79 12.89 38.98
C ALA A 452 -8.55 14.15 39.38
N SER A 453 -9.75 14.37 38.83
CA SER A 453 -10.47 15.64 39.00
C SER A 453 -10.80 15.92 40.48
N PRO A 454 -10.43 17.07 41.02
CA PRO A 454 -10.72 17.40 42.41
C PRO A 454 -12.16 17.86 42.62
N THR A 455 -12.89 18.16 41.55
CA THR A 455 -14.24 18.73 41.57
C THR A 455 -15.32 17.79 41.03
N HIS A 456 -15.00 17.09 39.94
CA HIS A 456 -15.93 16.23 39.18
C HIS A 456 -15.28 14.87 38.84
N PRO A 457 -14.78 14.11 39.84
CA PRO A 457 -14.12 12.85 39.60
C PRO A 457 -15.10 11.77 39.15
N ILE A 458 -14.58 10.79 38.39
CA ILE A 458 -15.26 9.53 38.16
C ILE A 458 -14.83 8.48 39.20
N GLU A 459 -15.69 7.51 39.45
CA GLU A 459 -15.32 6.34 40.24
C GLU A 459 -14.33 5.44 39.46
N PRO A 460 -13.35 4.79 40.09
CA PRO A 460 -12.40 3.89 39.41
C PRO A 460 -13.06 2.78 38.60
N SER A 461 -14.24 2.31 39.04
CA SER A 461 -15.01 1.31 38.30
C SER A 461 -15.39 1.73 36.88
N VAL A 462 -15.49 3.04 36.61
CA VAL A 462 -15.80 3.58 35.26
C VAL A 462 -14.64 3.34 34.29
N TYR A 463 -13.38 3.40 34.77
CA TYR A 463 -12.22 2.99 33.98
C TYR A 463 -12.26 1.51 33.64
N HIS A 464 -12.49 0.65 34.64
CA HIS A 464 -12.48 -0.79 34.45
C HIS A 464 -13.63 -1.27 33.54
N SER A 465 -14.83 -0.71 33.70
CA SER A 465 -16.00 -1.09 32.88
C SER A 465 -16.01 -0.41 31.51
N GLY A 466 -15.63 0.86 31.43
CA GLY A 466 -15.63 1.67 30.21
C GLY A 466 -14.41 1.43 29.34
N TYR A 467 -13.26 1.98 29.74
CA TYR A 467 -12.03 1.88 28.96
C TYR A 467 -11.55 0.43 28.82
N ALA A 468 -11.35 -0.25 29.94
CA ALA A 468 -10.84 -1.62 29.94
C ALA A 468 -11.86 -2.68 29.53
N GLN A 469 -13.16 -2.33 29.47
CA GLN A 469 -14.25 -3.25 29.08
C GLN A 469 -14.25 -4.54 29.90
N GLY A 470 -13.92 -4.44 31.19
CA GLY A 470 -13.75 -5.62 32.06
C GLY A 470 -12.63 -6.57 31.63
N GLY A 471 -11.62 -6.05 30.93
CA GLY A 471 -10.50 -6.79 30.38
C GLY A 471 -10.66 -7.21 28.92
N ALA A 472 -11.78 -6.90 28.26
CA ALA A 472 -11.98 -7.26 26.86
C ALA A 472 -11.06 -6.48 25.88
N MET A 473 -10.39 -5.41 26.33
CA MET A 473 -9.39 -4.71 25.55
C MET A 473 -8.08 -5.48 25.40
N VAL A 474 -7.87 -6.56 26.18
CA VAL A 474 -6.67 -7.40 26.10
C VAL A 474 -6.72 -8.20 24.81
N ASN A 475 -5.74 -7.99 23.93
CA ASN A 475 -5.67 -8.64 22.62
C ASN A 475 -5.04 -10.03 22.70
N GLY A 476 -3.78 -10.11 23.16
CA GLY A 476 -3.06 -11.35 23.29
C GLY A 476 -2.64 -12.04 21.99
N ASN A 477 -2.94 -11.47 20.83
CA ASN A 477 -2.51 -11.98 19.54
C ASN A 477 -1.03 -11.65 19.25
N THR A 478 -0.48 -12.34 18.26
CA THR A 478 0.90 -12.12 17.79
C THR A 478 0.88 -11.84 16.30
N PHE A 479 1.51 -10.75 15.89
CA PHE A 479 1.64 -10.34 14.49
C PHE A 479 3.12 -10.25 14.14
N TYR A 480 3.53 -10.88 13.06
CA TYR A 480 4.96 -10.97 12.65
C TYR A 480 5.91 -11.49 13.75
N GLY A 481 5.40 -12.34 14.64
CA GLY A 481 6.17 -12.82 15.78
C GLY A 481 6.24 -11.84 16.96
N ILE A 482 5.56 -10.69 16.89
CA ILE A 482 5.52 -9.66 17.94
C ILE A 482 4.17 -9.76 18.66
N PRO A 483 4.15 -9.98 20.00
CA PRO A 483 2.90 -10.03 20.76
C PRO A 483 2.28 -8.63 20.85
N LEU A 484 0.97 -8.54 20.71
CA LEU A 484 0.19 -7.31 20.91
C LEU A 484 -0.63 -7.43 22.20
N PRO A 485 -0.27 -6.75 23.29
CA PRO A 485 -0.99 -6.88 24.56
C PRO A 485 -2.44 -6.38 24.50
N LEU A 486 -2.69 -5.22 23.93
CA LEU A 486 -3.97 -4.54 23.92
C LEU A 486 -4.47 -4.21 22.52
N GLY A 487 -5.77 -3.89 22.43
CA GLY A 487 -6.43 -3.34 21.25
C GLY A 487 -7.46 -4.28 20.65
N ASN A 488 -8.60 -3.71 20.25
CA ASN A 488 -9.72 -4.43 19.66
C ASN A 488 -9.53 -4.72 18.16
N SER A 489 -8.50 -4.10 17.54
CA SER A 489 -8.19 -4.26 16.12
C SER A 489 -7.01 -5.19 15.93
N ASP A 490 -7.03 -5.98 14.85
CA ASP A 490 -5.85 -6.69 14.39
C ASP A 490 -4.73 -5.69 14.11
N PHE A 491 -3.48 -6.06 14.43
CA PHE A 491 -2.27 -5.24 14.29
C PHE A 491 -2.23 -3.96 15.15
N GLY A 492 -3.21 -3.68 16.00
CA GLY A 492 -3.23 -2.54 16.93
C GLY A 492 -3.95 -1.28 16.43
N GLY A 493 -4.33 -1.20 15.16
CA GLY A 493 -4.95 -0.01 14.59
C GLY A 493 -3.96 1.06 14.12
N PRO A 494 -4.38 2.34 13.98
CA PRO A 494 -3.52 3.45 13.59
C PRO A 494 -2.56 3.85 14.73
N LEU A 495 -1.36 4.33 14.38
CA LEU A 495 -0.28 4.59 15.37
C LEU A 495 -0.56 5.74 16.33
N PHE A 496 -1.45 6.67 16.03
CA PHE A 496 -1.78 7.74 16.97
C PHE A 496 -2.33 7.20 18.31
N PHE A 497 -2.83 5.97 18.36
CA PHE A 497 -3.20 5.28 19.60
C PHE A 497 -2.04 5.14 20.59
N SER A 498 -0.83 5.04 20.08
CA SER A 498 0.41 4.97 20.90
C SER A 498 1.08 6.33 21.11
N HIS A 499 0.50 7.42 20.57
CA HIS A 499 1.12 8.74 20.64
C HIS A 499 0.36 9.73 21.52
N TYR A 500 -0.93 10.00 21.25
CA TYR A 500 -1.60 11.20 21.77
C TYR A 500 -1.71 11.26 23.29
N SER A 501 -2.14 10.20 23.95
CA SER A 501 -2.10 10.14 25.44
C SER A 501 -0.68 10.26 26.00
N TYR A 502 0.30 9.72 25.26
CA TYR A 502 1.67 9.56 25.73
C TYR A 502 2.60 10.72 25.35
N LEU A 503 2.06 11.84 24.88
CA LEU A 503 2.87 13.04 24.71
C LEU A 503 3.32 13.63 26.06
N GLY A 504 2.45 13.58 27.08
CA GLY A 504 2.73 13.96 28.45
C GLY A 504 2.76 12.78 29.42
N LEU A 505 1.86 11.79 29.25
CA LEU A 505 1.83 10.59 30.08
C LEU A 505 3.04 9.69 29.74
N ASP A 506 3.95 9.50 30.68
CA ASP A 506 5.13 8.65 30.48
C ASP A 506 4.75 7.17 30.48
N PRO A 507 4.89 6.44 29.37
CA PRO A 507 4.57 5.01 29.34
C PRO A 507 5.67 4.12 29.96
N ARG A 508 6.85 4.67 30.28
CA ARG A 508 7.94 3.92 30.91
C ARG A 508 7.52 3.53 32.32
N ASN A 509 7.54 2.23 32.62
CA ASN A 509 7.05 1.63 33.87
C ASN A 509 5.53 1.78 34.11
N LEU A 510 4.78 2.41 33.22
CA LEU A 510 3.32 2.55 33.35
C LEU A 510 2.64 1.21 33.10
N GLU A 511 1.99 0.69 34.13
CA GLU A 511 1.34 -0.63 34.12
C GLU A 511 0.07 -0.61 34.96
N ASP A 512 -0.95 -1.29 34.50
CA ASP A 512 -2.18 -1.57 35.24
C ASP A 512 -2.48 -3.08 35.26
N ASP A 513 -3.65 -3.47 35.70
CA ASP A 513 -4.11 -4.86 35.71
C ASP A 513 -4.14 -5.53 34.32
N TYR A 514 -4.06 -4.76 33.24
CA TYR A 514 -4.28 -5.25 31.89
C TYR A 514 -3.02 -5.31 31.04
N ALA A 515 -2.11 -4.36 31.17
CA ALA A 515 -0.87 -4.32 30.37
C ALA A 515 0.20 -3.41 30.95
N ASN A 516 1.43 -3.66 30.50
CA ASN A 516 2.53 -2.71 30.53
C ASN A 516 2.49 -1.85 29.26
N TYR A 517 2.28 -0.53 29.41
CA TYR A 517 2.02 0.38 28.28
C TYR A 517 3.24 0.70 27.45
N TRP A 518 4.45 0.63 28.04
CA TRP A 518 5.68 0.71 27.25
C TRP A 518 5.80 -0.45 26.28
N THR A 519 5.58 -1.66 26.78
CA THR A 519 5.60 -2.88 25.94
C THR A 519 4.52 -2.81 24.87
N GLN A 520 3.32 -2.34 25.20
CA GLN A 520 2.23 -2.16 24.25
C GLN A 520 2.64 -1.24 23.10
N ASN A 521 3.14 -0.05 23.41
CA ASN A 521 3.42 0.98 22.40
C ASN A 521 4.64 0.62 21.54
N VAL A 522 5.69 0.03 22.13
CA VAL A 522 6.85 -0.49 21.40
C VAL A 522 6.40 -1.59 20.41
N ASN A 523 5.58 -2.53 20.87
CA ASN A 523 5.15 -3.63 20.04
C ASN A 523 4.19 -3.17 18.94
N HIS A 524 3.28 -2.24 19.22
CA HIS A 524 2.38 -1.66 18.22
C HIS A 524 3.18 -0.92 17.13
N SER A 525 4.17 -0.10 17.48
CA SER A 525 5.03 0.60 16.54
C SER A 525 5.82 -0.39 15.66
N ARG A 526 6.40 -1.43 16.26
CA ARG A 526 7.11 -2.48 15.52
C ARG A 526 6.21 -3.30 14.60
N ILE A 527 4.98 -3.60 15.00
CA ILE A 527 4.00 -4.29 14.17
C ILE A 527 3.64 -3.44 12.95
N ASN A 528 3.41 -2.14 13.13
CA ASN A 528 3.12 -1.22 12.03
C ASN A 528 4.30 -1.13 11.05
N HIS A 529 5.53 -0.96 11.55
CA HIS A 529 6.75 -1.00 10.76
C HIS A 529 6.87 -2.33 9.98
N GLN A 530 6.76 -3.47 10.68
CA GLN A 530 6.90 -4.79 10.05
C GLN A 530 5.79 -5.09 9.02
N TYR A 531 4.61 -4.50 9.18
CA TYR A 531 3.56 -4.56 8.18
C TYR A 531 3.99 -3.87 6.88
N CYS A 532 4.56 -2.67 6.96
CA CYS A 532 5.06 -1.95 5.80
C CYS A 532 6.23 -2.70 5.14
N VAL A 533 7.18 -3.22 5.92
CA VAL A 533 8.29 -4.06 5.41
C VAL A 533 7.78 -5.30 4.69
N SER A 534 6.79 -5.99 5.26
CA SER A 534 6.19 -7.19 4.66
C SER A 534 5.32 -6.87 3.45
N ASN A 535 4.80 -5.66 3.37
CA ASN A 535 4.02 -5.12 2.27
C ASN A 535 2.98 -6.09 1.67
N PRO A 536 2.04 -6.62 2.45
CA PRO A 536 1.14 -7.69 2.00
C PRO A 536 0.18 -7.22 0.90
N ARG A 537 -0.01 -5.91 0.74
CA ARG A 537 -0.84 -5.31 -0.32
C ARG A 537 -0.05 -4.88 -1.54
N ARG A 538 1.27 -5.03 -1.51
CA ARG A 538 2.16 -4.74 -2.64
C ARG A 538 2.06 -3.28 -3.11
N TYR A 539 2.09 -2.32 -2.19
CA TYR A 539 2.21 -0.90 -2.52
C TYR A 539 3.65 -0.55 -2.86
N PHE A 540 3.86 0.23 -3.91
CA PHE A 540 5.17 0.78 -4.23
C PHE A 540 5.72 1.63 -3.09
N GLY A 541 7.04 1.62 -2.89
CA GLY A 541 7.76 2.44 -1.95
C GLY A 541 7.74 1.95 -0.49
N TYR A 542 6.84 1.05 -0.09
CA TYR A 542 6.84 0.50 1.26
C TYR A 542 8.11 -0.30 1.53
N SER A 543 8.83 0.05 2.61
CA SER A 543 10.14 -0.56 2.92
C SER A 543 10.48 -0.42 4.41
N GLU A 544 11.67 -0.85 4.80
CA GLU A 544 12.23 -0.62 6.14
C GLU A 544 12.39 0.87 6.49
N GLN A 545 12.54 1.74 5.48
CA GLN A 545 12.75 3.18 5.63
C GLN A 545 11.49 4.00 5.30
N CYS A 546 10.55 3.43 4.54
CA CYS A 546 9.32 4.09 4.13
C CYS A 546 8.12 3.39 4.76
N TRP A 547 7.71 3.86 5.94
CA TRP A 547 6.67 3.26 6.75
C TRP A 547 5.93 4.28 7.60
N GLY A 548 4.81 3.88 8.16
CA GLY A 548 4.04 4.65 9.12
C GLY A 548 2.59 4.83 8.69
N LEU A 549 1.68 4.09 9.35
CA LEU A 549 0.24 4.14 9.10
C LEU A 549 -0.47 4.74 10.30
N THR A 550 -1.08 5.91 10.11
CA THR A 550 -1.92 6.58 11.09
C THR A 550 -3.00 7.39 10.38
N ALA A 551 -3.87 8.06 11.11
CA ALA A 551 -4.86 8.97 10.52
C ALA A 551 -4.15 10.13 9.83
N SER A 552 -4.57 10.45 8.61
CA SER A 552 -4.00 11.53 7.80
C SER A 552 -4.88 11.86 6.59
N ASP A 553 -4.52 12.91 5.87
CA ASP A 553 -5.06 13.15 4.55
C ASP A 553 -4.70 11.99 3.60
N SER A 554 -5.50 11.83 2.58
CA SER A 554 -5.35 10.82 1.55
C SER A 554 -5.74 11.45 0.21
N TYR A 555 -5.27 10.89 -0.90
CA TYR A 555 -5.57 11.38 -2.25
C TYR A 555 -7.09 11.45 -2.58
N ASN A 556 -7.93 10.86 -1.75
CA ASN A 556 -9.39 10.87 -1.88
C ASN A 556 -10.14 11.29 -0.60
N GLY A 557 -9.49 12.01 0.29
CA GLY A 557 -10.07 12.54 1.54
C GLY A 557 -9.22 12.22 2.77
N TYR A 558 -9.80 12.23 3.98
CA TYR A 558 -9.13 11.89 5.23
C TYR A 558 -9.44 10.44 5.63
N THR A 559 -8.44 9.70 6.12
CA THR A 559 -8.59 8.28 6.48
C THR A 559 -7.72 7.93 7.69
N ALA A 560 -8.27 7.15 8.62
CA ALA A 560 -7.48 6.52 9.69
C ALA A 560 -6.77 5.27 9.12
N HIS A 561 -5.58 5.49 8.54
CA HIS A 561 -4.78 4.40 7.98
C HIS A 561 -4.25 3.49 9.07
N SER A 562 -4.27 2.21 8.82
CA SER A 562 -3.75 1.16 9.69
C SER A 562 -3.51 -0.11 8.86
N PRO A 563 -2.85 -1.14 9.37
CA PRO A 563 -2.71 -2.41 8.65
C PRO A 563 -4.03 -3.02 8.15
N THR A 564 -5.13 -2.81 8.88
CA THR A 564 -6.47 -3.28 8.48
C THR A 564 -7.21 -2.30 7.55
N ASN A 565 -6.77 -1.06 7.46
CA ASN A 565 -7.34 -0.01 6.60
C ASN A 565 -6.23 0.71 5.80
N ASP A 566 -5.35 -0.08 5.21
CA ASP A 566 -4.23 0.41 4.40
C ASP A 566 -4.70 0.75 2.98
N ARG A 567 -4.33 1.96 2.52
CA ARG A 567 -4.64 2.51 1.20
C ARG A 567 -3.39 2.97 0.44
N GLY A 568 -2.21 2.49 0.82
CA GLY A 568 -0.95 2.86 0.18
C GLY A 568 -0.40 4.23 0.60
N VAL A 569 -0.98 4.84 1.64
CA VAL A 569 -0.57 6.16 2.14
C VAL A 569 0.36 6.01 3.32
N ILE A 570 1.50 6.68 3.27
CA ILE A 570 2.46 6.81 4.36
C ILE A 570 2.30 8.19 4.99
N THR A 571 2.30 8.23 6.31
CA THR A 571 2.14 9.45 7.11
C THR A 571 3.42 9.68 7.91
N PRO A 572 4.21 10.73 7.62
CA PRO A 572 5.49 10.97 8.31
C PRO A 572 5.38 11.01 9.84
N THR A 573 4.31 11.61 10.40
CA THR A 573 4.10 11.66 11.85
C THR A 573 4.07 10.26 12.49
N ALA A 574 3.53 9.25 11.81
CA ALA A 574 3.45 7.89 12.35
C ALA A 574 4.83 7.30 12.67
N ALA A 575 5.76 7.39 11.74
CA ALA A 575 7.13 6.93 11.92
C ALA A 575 7.92 7.84 12.89
N LEU A 576 7.83 9.17 12.70
CA LEU A 576 8.64 10.13 13.44
C LEU A 576 8.22 10.24 14.91
N SER A 577 6.92 10.16 15.20
CA SER A 577 6.40 10.18 16.57
C SER A 577 6.61 8.87 17.31
N SER A 578 6.94 7.79 16.59
CA SER A 578 7.33 6.51 17.18
C SER A 578 8.81 6.45 17.62
N ILE A 579 9.58 7.53 17.48
CA ILE A 579 11.03 7.56 17.74
C ILE A 579 11.39 7.13 19.16
N VAL A 580 10.53 7.36 20.14
CA VAL A 580 10.74 6.90 21.53
C VAL A 580 10.63 5.38 21.66
N TYR A 581 9.85 4.73 20.78
CA TYR A 581 9.56 3.29 20.80
C TYR A 581 10.43 2.47 19.82
N THR A 582 10.76 3.07 18.67
CA THR A 582 11.48 2.43 17.56
C THR A 582 12.55 3.41 17.01
N PRO A 583 13.57 3.77 17.82
CA PRO A 583 14.49 4.85 17.45
C PRO A 583 15.29 4.56 16.17
N GLU A 584 15.72 3.32 15.94
CA GLU A 584 16.51 2.97 14.75
C GLU A 584 15.65 3.07 13.49
N GLU A 585 14.47 2.50 13.52
CA GLU A 585 13.51 2.51 12.39
C GLU A 585 12.98 3.92 12.11
N SER A 586 12.71 4.69 13.15
CA SER A 586 12.23 6.08 13.05
C SER A 586 13.30 7.03 12.52
N LEU A 587 14.57 6.88 12.92
CA LEU A 587 15.68 7.66 12.37
C LEU A 587 15.95 7.28 10.91
N ALA A 588 15.85 6.00 10.55
CA ALA A 588 15.97 5.58 9.16
C ALA A 588 14.85 6.18 8.28
N ALA A 589 13.60 6.22 8.79
CA ALA A 589 12.49 6.89 8.12
C ALA A 589 12.72 8.40 8.02
N LEU A 590 13.21 9.06 9.08
CA LEU A 590 13.54 10.48 9.07
C LEU A 590 14.59 10.83 8.00
N HIS A 591 15.64 10.01 7.87
CA HIS A 591 16.65 10.18 6.83
C HIS A 591 16.03 10.03 5.44
N HIS A 592 15.24 8.99 5.22
CA HIS A 592 14.58 8.76 3.95
C HIS A 592 13.62 9.90 3.56
N PHE A 593 12.77 10.32 4.50
CA PHE A 593 11.82 11.41 4.24
C PHE A 593 12.50 12.76 4.01
N TYR A 594 13.66 13.00 4.62
CA TYR A 594 14.35 14.28 4.50
C TYR A 594 15.38 14.30 3.37
N TYR A 595 16.19 13.25 3.20
CA TYR A 595 17.28 13.24 2.24
C TYR A 595 16.91 12.68 0.88
N ASP A 596 15.96 11.72 0.84
CA ASP A 596 15.60 11.05 -0.39
C ASP A 596 14.29 11.58 -0.99
N LEU A 597 13.38 12.08 -0.15
CA LEU A 597 12.06 12.60 -0.53
C LEU A 597 11.84 14.06 -0.12
N GLY A 598 12.89 14.74 0.33
CA GLY A 598 12.79 16.08 0.91
C GLY A 598 12.36 17.15 -0.08
N ASP A 599 12.71 17.02 -1.35
CA ASP A 599 12.29 17.90 -2.44
C ASP A 599 10.76 17.99 -2.60
N ARG A 600 10.04 16.98 -2.15
CA ARG A 600 8.58 16.85 -2.24
C ARG A 600 7.85 16.77 -0.91
N LEU A 601 8.49 16.26 0.16
CA LEU A 601 7.84 16.09 1.47
C LEU A 601 8.13 17.22 2.45
N TRP A 602 9.17 18.03 2.22
CA TRP A 602 9.60 19.06 3.17
C TRP A 602 9.16 20.46 2.70
N GLY A 603 8.33 21.10 3.50
CA GLY A 603 7.79 22.43 3.18
C GLY A 603 7.93 23.44 4.32
N GLU A 604 7.04 24.43 4.35
CA GLU A 604 7.10 25.60 5.22
C GLU A 604 7.09 25.26 6.72
N TYR A 605 6.37 24.20 7.12
CA TYR A 605 6.22 23.78 8.51
C TYR A 605 6.76 22.36 8.77
N GLY A 606 7.80 21.97 8.05
CA GLY A 606 8.37 20.62 8.15
C GLY A 606 7.74 19.66 7.14
N PHE A 607 7.54 18.42 7.55
CA PHE A 607 6.95 17.42 6.67
C PHE A 607 5.47 17.67 6.41
N TYR A 608 5.05 17.54 5.16
CA TYR A 608 3.65 17.47 4.81
C TYR A 608 2.96 16.25 5.45
N ASP A 609 1.64 16.31 5.53
CA ASP A 609 0.83 15.37 6.29
C ASP A 609 0.97 13.92 5.84
N ALA A 610 0.91 13.67 4.53
CA ALA A 610 0.92 12.32 3.98
C ALA A 610 1.39 12.25 2.53
N PHE A 611 1.76 11.07 2.05
CA PHE A 611 2.08 10.82 0.65
C PHE A 611 1.73 9.38 0.22
N HIS A 612 1.51 9.19 -1.09
CA HIS A 612 1.26 7.88 -1.70
C HIS A 612 2.22 7.64 -2.86
N PRO A 613 3.26 6.81 -2.69
CA PRO A 613 4.26 6.57 -3.74
C PRO A 613 3.66 6.09 -5.07
N GLY A 614 2.75 5.14 -5.00
CA GLY A 614 2.12 4.55 -6.19
C GLY A 614 1.27 5.51 -7.02
N GLU A 615 0.70 6.54 -6.38
CA GLU A 615 -0.11 7.56 -7.05
C GLU A 615 0.71 8.83 -7.37
N ASN A 616 2.01 8.85 -7.08
CA ASN A 616 2.85 10.05 -7.16
C ASN A 616 2.22 11.26 -6.46
N TRP A 617 1.51 11.02 -5.34
CA TRP A 617 0.75 12.02 -4.63
C TRP A 617 1.42 12.39 -3.31
N VAL A 618 1.44 13.67 -3.01
CA VAL A 618 1.84 14.24 -1.73
C VAL A 618 0.78 15.24 -1.29
N ALA A 619 0.40 15.22 -0.01
CA ALA A 619 -0.47 16.23 0.57
C ALA A 619 0.24 17.60 0.54
N ASP A 620 -0.54 18.67 0.37
CA ASP A 620 -0.09 20.06 0.53
C ASP A 620 -0.53 20.66 1.89
N SER A 621 -0.90 19.77 2.81
CA SER A 621 -1.48 20.10 4.12
C SER A 621 -0.51 19.82 5.26
N TYR A 622 -0.78 20.52 6.37
CA TYR A 622 -0.24 20.29 7.72
C TYR A 622 -1.42 20.31 8.67
N LEU A 623 -1.53 19.32 9.55
CA LEU A 623 -2.57 19.21 10.56
C LEU A 623 -1.96 19.38 11.96
N ALA A 624 -2.59 20.16 12.83
CA ALA A 624 -2.10 20.38 14.18
C ALA A 624 -1.94 19.08 14.96
N ILE A 625 -2.90 18.17 14.75
CA ILE A 625 -2.94 16.88 15.45
C ILE A 625 -1.77 15.96 15.05
N ASP A 626 -1.21 16.13 13.86
CA ASP A 626 -0.09 15.34 13.32
C ASP A 626 1.26 16.02 13.53
N GLN A 627 1.31 17.36 13.47
CA GLN A 627 2.53 18.12 13.73
C GLN A 627 2.97 18.08 15.20
N GLY A 628 2.00 18.10 16.13
CA GLY A 628 2.28 18.08 17.58
C GLY A 628 3.05 16.85 18.03
N PRO A 629 2.64 15.63 17.70
CA PRO A 629 3.34 14.42 18.07
C PRO A 629 4.80 14.37 17.58
N ILE A 630 5.10 14.89 16.39
CA ILE A 630 6.47 14.92 15.85
C ILE A 630 7.39 15.69 16.83
N ILE A 631 7.03 16.91 17.18
CA ILE A 631 7.89 17.76 18.03
C ILE A 631 7.95 17.26 19.46
N CYS A 632 6.81 16.82 20.03
CA CYS A 632 6.72 16.39 21.42
C CYS A 632 7.46 15.06 21.65
N MET A 633 7.26 14.06 20.77
CA MET A 633 7.91 12.75 20.93
C MET A 633 9.40 12.81 20.61
N MET A 634 9.84 13.64 19.67
CA MET A 634 11.28 13.90 19.48
C MET A 634 11.90 14.51 20.74
N GLU A 635 11.21 15.42 21.44
CA GLU A 635 11.72 15.98 22.69
C GLU A 635 11.78 14.93 23.79
N ASN A 636 10.73 14.13 23.93
CA ASN A 636 10.72 13.03 24.90
C ASN A 636 11.82 12.00 24.62
N TYR A 637 12.12 11.70 23.35
CA TYR A 637 13.26 10.85 22.98
C TYR A 637 14.59 11.45 23.40
N ARG A 638 14.77 12.77 23.22
CA ARG A 638 16.02 13.48 23.48
C ARG A 638 16.26 13.70 24.97
N THR A 639 15.23 14.01 25.73
CA THR A 639 15.38 14.48 27.13
C THR A 639 14.38 13.90 28.11
N GLY A 640 13.19 13.46 27.70
CA GLY A 640 12.06 13.09 28.54
C GLY A 640 11.31 14.30 29.14
N LEU A 641 11.60 15.52 28.71
CA LEU A 641 11.12 16.77 29.31
C LEU A 641 9.60 16.81 29.51
N LEU A 642 8.82 16.53 28.50
CA LEU A 642 7.37 16.66 28.58
C LEU A 642 6.77 15.57 29.48
N TRP A 643 7.34 14.38 29.47
CA TRP A 643 6.99 13.31 30.40
C TRP A 643 7.27 13.69 31.83
N ASP A 644 8.51 14.16 32.12
CA ASP A 644 8.89 14.56 33.46
C ASP A 644 7.97 15.67 34.01
N LEU A 645 7.66 16.69 33.19
CA LEU A 645 6.78 17.79 33.60
C LEU A 645 5.33 17.31 33.85
N PHE A 646 4.74 16.57 32.95
CA PHE A 646 3.33 16.15 33.11
C PHE A 646 3.14 15.16 34.26
N MET A 647 4.09 14.25 34.45
CA MET A 647 4.06 13.26 35.54
C MET A 647 4.34 13.88 36.90
N GLU A 648 4.93 15.08 36.98
CA GLU A 648 5.09 15.83 38.24
C GLU A 648 3.78 16.48 38.73
N ALA A 649 2.78 16.63 37.89
CA ALA A 649 1.50 17.18 38.28
C ALA A 649 0.83 16.30 39.36
N PRO A 650 0.54 16.84 40.57
CA PRO A 650 -0.01 16.04 41.66
C PRO A 650 -1.33 15.34 41.30
N GLU A 651 -2.14 15.98 40.47
CA GLU A 651 -3.43 15.43 40.01
C GLU A 651 -3.20 14.20 39.11
N VAL A 652 -2.22 14.24 38.22
CA VAL A 652 -1.90 13.09 37.36
C VAL A 652 -1.47 11.90 38.23
N GLN A 653 -0.61 12.12 39.22
CA GLN A 653 -0.22 11.08 40.18
C GLN A 653 -1.43 10.55 40.94
N GLN A 654 -2.30 11.45 41.45
CA GLN A 654 -3.54 11.05 42.11
C GLN A 654 -4.45 10.20 41.20
N GLY A 655 -4.62 10.59 39.94
CA GLY A 655 -5.45 9.84 38.98
C GLY A 655 -4.89 8.45 38.69
N LEU A 656 -3.57 8.33 38.58
CA LEU A 656 -2.88 7.04 38.39
C LEU A 656 -3.04 6.15 39.65
N ASP A 657 -2.88 6.73 40.85
CA ASP A 657 -3.05 6.01 42.13
C ASP A 657 -4.51 5.53 42.30
N GLU A 658 -5.52 6.39 41.97
CA GLU A 658 -6.93 6.03 42.10
C GLU A 658 -7.35 4.92 41.12
N LEU A 659 -6.65 4.78 39.98
CA LEU A 659 -6.89 3.76 38.98
C LEU A 659 -5.97 2.52 39.13
N ASP A 660 -5.23 2.43 40.25
CA ASP A 660 -4.31 1.31 40.57
C ASP A 660 -3.16 1.13 39.55
N PHE A 661 -2.69 2.21 38.90
CA PHE A 661 -1.49 2.14 38.07
C PHE A 661 -0.21 2.07 38.90
N SER A 662 0.78 1.36 38.39
CA SER A 662 2.19 1.52 38.77
C SER A 662 2.91 2.32 37.67
N TYR A 663 3.82 3.27 38.07
CA TYR A 663 4.48 4.17 37.13
C TYR A 663 5.86 4.64 37.64
#